data_1c45b4046f93a001ee61d5c74d5610be
#
_entry.id   1c45b4046f93a001ee61d5c74d5610be
#
_cell.length_a   1.000
_cell.length_b   1.000
_cell.length_c   1.000
_cell.angle_alpha   90.00
_cell.angle_beta   90.00
_cell.angle_gamma   90.00
#
_symmetry.space_group_name_H-M   'P 1'
#
loop_
_entity.id
_entity.type
_entity.pdbx_description
1 polymer ?
#
loop_
_entity_poly.entity_id
_entity_poly.type
_entity_poly.pdbx_seq_one_letter_code
_entity_poly.pdbx_strand_id
1 'polypeptide(L)'
;MSALLTLCALLLPLGTPGRGAQPWEPCTDLRPLDILAEALPMHGAPHAVRMLQDQGVRGLQLVAGAPHALSFPASKIFSRCHFFPEEFSIVATLKAPRLPPKKNEYLLTVLSEEQDSLLLGVRFSPSQLHFLFLSEDSAGTWQTRVSFRSAALADGRWHTLVLAVSAGSFSLAADCGPALDITADVPFPAALSVRGARFFVGSRRRAKGLFTGLLRQLVLLPGADAGPRVCPCPAAELAVLSLPPVLQRPGSPEDNEVLEPHYETQLKVTLGSRPPCTKAEAAQLWLDAGRQRLYLCAGHQWVSVLAAKERLDYVEEHQSLLTGAETLGVEVFAIPGAGLFVATANRRATSAIYKWTDGKFASYQRIRTHQAQSWRYFTIGEQAFLAVANLEPNKKGQEFSVIYKWSRTRLRFTPYQRVPTHSARDWEAFQLAGEHFLAVANHREGDNHNIDSVIYKWNPRTRLFEANQTIATSGAYDWEFFTVGPYSFLAVANAFNGTSTRLHSHLYVWLLGAFRLFQSFLTFGAADWEVFRIEERVFLAVANSHSYTVDAEARSDSYILNSVIYELNVTAQTFVTFQEIPTCSALDWEFFSVGEDHFLVVANSFDGRSFSVDSVIYRWQGYEGFVPAHSLPTFGCRDWEAFRTAAGSYLVYSSAKEPLSRVLRLRMR
;
A
#
# COMPACT_ATOMS: atom_id res chain seq x y z
N MET A 1 71.47 9.84 -19.46
CA MET A 1 72.21 11.06 -19.09
C MET A 1 71.29 11.90 -18.26
N SER A 2 71.44 11.79 -16.98
CA SER A 2 71.99 12.79 -16.02
C SER A 2 71.02 13.92 -15.77
N ALA A 3 70.36 13.90 -14.64
CA ALA A 3 70.69 14.51 -13.35
C ALA A 3 70.24 15.99 -13.33
N LEU A 4 69.51 16.49 -12.37
CA LEU A 4 69.93 16.78 -11.01
C LEU A 4 68.74 17.23 -10.13
N LEU A 5 68.71 16.79 -8.91
CA LEU A 5 67.97 17.27 -7.76
C LEU A 5 68.39 18.72 -7.44
N THR A 6 67.39 19.51 -6.99
CA THR A 6 67.70 20.59 -6.06
C THR A 6 66.59 20.72 -5.01
N LEU A 7 66.97 20.41 -3.79
CA LEU A 7 66.23 20.62 -2.54
C LEU A 7 66.22 22.13 -2.24
N CYS A 8 65.02 22.68 -1.94
CA CYS A 8 64.92 23.95 -1.19
C CYS A 8 63.94 23.77 -0.06
N ALA A 9 64.49 23.54 1.11
CA ALA A 9 63.80 23.68 2.36
C ALA A 9 63.64 25.19 2.70
N LEU A 10 62.43 25.65 2.87
CA LEU A 10 62.12 26.94 3.48
C LEU A 10 61.14 26.77 4.65
N LEU A 11 61.61 27.20 5.79
CA LEU A 11 61.03 27.29 7.08
C LEU A 11 59.63 27.91 7.06
N LEU A 12 58.68 27.22 7.61
CA LEU A 12 57.34 27.71 7.95
C LEU A 12 57.40 28.35 9.35
N PRO A 13 56.79 29.51 9.57
CA PRO A 13 56.50 29.99 10.91
C PRO A 13 55.29 29.27 11.46
N LEU A 14 55.39 28.77 12.69
CA LEU A 14 54.30 28.30 13.51
C LEU A 14 53.27 29.43 13.77
N GLY A 15 52.26 29.51 12.94
CA GLY A 15 51.05 30.31 13.17
C GLY A 15 50.07 29.45 13.96
N THR A 16 49.59 29.99 15.08
CA THR A 16 48.49 29.50 15.90
C THR A 16 47.29 29.14 15.03
N PRO A 17 46.57 28.04 15.28
CA PRO A 17 45.38 27.71 14.51
C PRO A 17 44.29 28.74 14.85
N GLY A 18 44.12 29.73 13.97
CA GLY A 18 42.88 30.48 13.90
C GLY A 18 41.74 29.52 13.62
N ARG A 19 40.63 29.64 14.35
CA ARG A 19 39.41 28.93 14.10
C ARG A 19 39.02 29.14 12.62
N GLY A 20 39.42 28.20 11.75
CA GLY A 20 38.98 28.18 10.39
C GLY A 20 37.47 27.94 10.38
N ALA A 21 36.75 28.81 9.68
CA ALA A 21 35.38 28.59 9.35
C ALA A 21 35.30 27.21 8.65
N GLN A 22 34.51 26.27 9.19
CA GLN A 22 34.24 25.01 8.53
C GLN A 22 33.64 25.35 7.16
N PRO A 23 34.08 24.67 6.09
CA PRO A 23 33.46 24.85 4.79
C PRO A 23 31.96 24.51 4.89
N TRP A 24 31.12 25.37 4.32
CA TRP A 24 29.70 25.12 4.30
C TRP A 24 29.35 23.96 3.41
N GLU A 25 28.72 22.94 4.01
CA GLU A 25 28.12 21.86 3.25
C GLU A 25 26.64 22.21 2.99
N PRO A 26 26.24 22.31 1.73
CA PRO A 26 24.83 22.45 1.40
C PRO A 26 24.07 21.18 1.84
N CYS A 27 22.82 21.34 2.28
CA CYS A 27 21.93 20.23 2.61
C CYS A 27 21.45 19.50 1.34
N THR A 28 22.37 18.86 0.62
CA THR A 28 22.08 18.17 -0.65
C THR A 28 21.50 16.77 -0.47
N ASP A 29 21.66 16.16 0.71
CA ASP A 29 21.23 14.78 1.00
C ASP A 29 19.92 14.73 1.79
N LEU A 30 19.02 15.67 1.55
CA LEU A 30 17.71 15.66 2.19
C LEU A 30 16.91 14.46 1.73
N ARG A 31 16.73 13.49 2.63
CA ARG A 31 15.68 12.48 2.49
C ARG A 31 14.32 13.17 2.61
N PRO A 32 13.24 12.56 2.08
CA PRO A 32 11.90 13.04 2.38
C PRO A 32 11.71 13.25 3.88
N LEU A 33 11.40 14.48 4.30
CA LEU A 33 11.24 14.84 5.70
C LEU A 33 9.78 15.11 6.01
N ASP A 34 9.15 14.25 6.81
CA ASP A 34 7.79 14.44 7.27
C ASP A 34 7.77 15.47 8.42
N ILE A 35 7.56 16.74 8.05
CA ILE A 35 7.51 17.87 8.97
C ILE A 35 6.36 17.74 9.98
N LEU A 36 5.23 17.21 9.54
CA LEU A 36 4.08 17.05 10.42
C LEU A 36 4.33 15.98 11.46
N ALA A 37 4.87 14.82 11.06
CA ALA A 37 5.22 13.74 11.98
C ALA A 37 6.26 14.21 13.03
N GLU A 38 7.28 14.95 12.60
CA GLU A 38 8.31 15.47 13.49
C GLU A 38 7.81 16.50 14.52
N ALA A 39 6.73 17.21 14.18
CA ALA A 39 6.09 18.19 15.07
C ALA A 39 5.14 17.55 16.10
N LEU A 40 4.67 16.33 15.85
CA LEU A 40 3.74 15.64 16.75
C LEU A 40 4.45 15.16 18.02
N PRO A 41 3.82 15.27 19.21
CA PRO A 41 4.46 14.91 20.47
C PRO A 41 4.71 13.39 20.56
N MET A 42 5.89 13.01 21.06
CA MET A 42 6.31 11.61 21.21
C MET A 42 5.67 10.91 22.42
N HIS A 43 5.31 11.63 23.47
CA HIS A 43 4.71 11.10 24.70
C HIS A 43 3.66 12.05 25.27
N GLY A 44 2.58 11.49 25.78
CA GLY A 44 1.55 12.20 26.52
C GLY A 44 0.37 12.69 25.70
N ALA A 45 -0.73 12.95 26.41
CA ALA A 45 -2.06 13.18 25.88
C ALA A 45 -2.13 14.28 24.80
N PRO A 46 -2.95 14.05 23.80
CA PRO A 46 -3.04 14.89 22.61
C PRO A 46 -3.92 16.12 22.85
N HIS A 47 -3.48 17.07 23.68
CA HIS A 47 -4.23 18.32 23.85
C HIS A 47 -4.05 19.30 22.70
N ALA A 48 -3.04 19.07 21.82
CA ALA A 48 -2.71 19.99 20.73
C ALA A 48 -3.37 19.62 19.40
N VAL A 49 -3.72 18.36 19.19
CA VAL A 49 -4.31 17.85 17.94
C VAL A 49 -5.43 16.86 18.20
N ARG A 50 -6.39 16.78 17.28
CA ARG A 50 -7.43 15.76 17.23
C ARG A 50 -7.43 15.10 15.88
N MET A 51 -7.53 13.76 15.86
CA MET A 51 -7.78 13.02 14.63
C MET A 51 -9.27 13.13 14.30
N LEU A 52 -9.59 13.59 13.11
CA LEU A 52 -10.95 13.65 12.59
C LEU A 52 -11.01 12.92 11.24
N GLN A 53 -12.14 12.30 10.98
CA GLN A 53 -12.46 11.73 9.68
C GLN A 53 -13.55 12.58 9.03
N ASP A 54 -13.31 12.96 7.79
CA ASP A 54 -14.24 13.76 7.01
C ASP A 54 -14.30 13.24 5.58
N GLN A 55 -15.48 12.84 5.10
CA GLN A 55 -15.71 12.21 3.79
C GLN A 55 -14.81 10.98 3.54
N GLY A 56 -14.63 10.14 4.55
CA GLY A 56 -13.77 8.95 4.47
C GLY A 56 -12.28 9.20 4.74
N VAL A 57 -11.82 10.46 4.67
CA VAL A 57 -10.41 10.83 4.81
C VAL A 57 -10.09 11.26 6.23
N ARG A 58 -9.05 10.64 6.82
CA ARG A 58 -8.54 11.03 8.15
C ARG A 58 -7.55 12.17 8.05
N GLY A 59 -7.65 13.11 8.97
CA GLY A 59 -6.72 14.23 9.11
C GLY A 59 -6.63 14.76 10.53
N LEU A 60 -5.59 15.50 10.80
CA LEU A 60 -5.31 16.11 12.09
C LEU A 60 -5.89 17.54 12.13
N GLN A 61 -6.72 17.81 13.12
CA GLN A 61 -7.18 19.15 13.46
C GLN A 61 -6.32 19.72 14.58
N LEU A 62 -5.83 20.94 14.41
CA LEU A 62 -5.10 21.67 15.44
C LEU A 62 -6.08 22.27 16.44
N VAL A 63 -5.85 22.05 17.73
CA VAL A 63 -6.76 22.53 18.79
C VAL A 63 -6.33 23.95 19.22
N ALA A 64 -7.25 24.89 19.10
CA ALA A 64 -7.04 26.26 19.61
C ALA A 64 -6.92 26.25 21.13
N GLY A 65 -5.95 27.00 21.66
CA GLY A 65 -5.74 27.11 23.13
C GLY A 65 -4.87 26.00 23.72
N ALA A 66 -4.31 25.11 22.91
CA ALA A 66 -3.31 24.18 23.38
C ALA A 66 -2.09 24.93 23.98
N PRO A 67 -1.53 24.46 25.12
CA PRO A 67 -0.45 25.17 25.82
C PRO A 67 0.83 25.27 24.97
N HIS A 68 0.99 24.38 24.02
CA HIS A 68 2.17 24.34 23.14
C HIS A 68 1.74 24.26 21.67
N ALA A 69 2.33 25.12 20.83
CA ALA A 69 2.22 25.01 19.38
C ALA A 69 2.98 23.75 18.90
N LEU A 70 2.49 23.10 17.83
CA LEU A 70 3.23 22.02 17.18
C LEU A 70 4.54 22.59 16.61
N SER A 71 5.65 22.23 17.21
CA SER A 71 6.95 22.79 16.83
C SER A 71 8.11 21.89 17.23
N PHE A 72 9.19 21.97 16.48
CA PHE A 72 10.45 21.29 16.79
C PHE A 72 11.65 22.14 16.33
N PRO A 73 12.83 22.00 16.97
CA PRO A 73 14.01 22.72 16.55
C PRO A 73 14.53 22.24 15.19
N ALA A 74 14.99 23.16 14.35
CA ALA A 74 15.52 22.83 13.03
C ALA A 74 16.67 21.81 13.07
N SER A 75 17.46 21.79 14.15
CA SER A 75 18.53 20.82 14.38
C SER A 75 18.05 19.36 14.43
N LYS A 76 16.74 19.12 14.61
CA LYS A 76 16.18 17.76 14.59
C LYS A 76 16.22 17.14 13.19
N ILE A 77 16.04 17.94 12.16
CA ILE A 77 16.05 17.51 10.76
C ILE A 77 17.31 17.94 9.99
N PHE A 78 17.92 19.05 10.37
CA PHE A 78 19.19 19.56 9.83
C PHE A 78 20.34 19.29 10.81
N SER A 79 20.67 18.01 11.02
CA SER A 79 21.66 17.60 12.02
C SER A 79 23.11 17.80 11.57
N ARG A 80 23.38 17.85 10.27
CA ARG A 80 24.72 17.94 9.68
C ARG A 80 24.93 19.15 8.77
N CYS A 81 23.90 19.93 8.53
CA CYS A 81 23.94 21.14 7.71
C CYS A 81 23.21 22.27 8.41
N HIS A 82 23.47 23.51 8.00
CA HIS A 82 22.91 24.69 8.63
C HIS A 82 22.14 25.61 7.69
N PHE A 83 22.01 25.19 6.41
CA PHE A 83 21.34 25.99 5.40
C PHE A 83 20.13 25.22 4.85
N PHE A 84 19.05 25.94 4.62
CA PHE A 84 17.90 25.41 3.92
C PHE A 84 18.29 25.12 2.46
N PRO A 85 17.83 24.01 1.84
CA PRO A 85 18.17 23.70 0.46
C PRO A 85 17.70 24.79 -0.50
N GLU A 86 18.47 25.04 -1.54
CA GLU A 86 18.16 26.01 -2.58
C GLU A 86 17.01 25.56 -3.46
N GLU A 87 16.95 24.23 -3.68
CA GLU A 87 15.88 23.57 -4.43
C GLU A 87 15.16 22.55 -3.55
N PHE A 88 13.86 22.70 -3.45
CA PHE A 88 13.02 21.79 -2.66
C PHE A 88 11.57 21.86 -3.08
N SER A 89 10.80 20.88 -2.63
CA SER A 89 9.34 20.88 -2.74
C SER A 89 8.69 20.67 -1.39
N ILE A 90 7.60 21.37 -1.13
CA ILE A 90 6.72 21.16 0.02
C ILE A 90 5.44 20.51 -0.47
N VAL A 91 5.17 19.29 -0.03
CA VAL A 91 3.93 18.57 -0.31
C VAL A 91 3.03 18.64 0.91
N ALA A 92 1.80 19.09 0.72
CA ALA A 92 0.81 19.18 1.77
C ALA A 92 -0.55 18.65 1.31
N THR A 93 -1.08 17.65 2.01
CA THR A 93 -2.46 17.21 1.84
C THR A 93 -3.30 17.73 2.99
N LEU A 94 -4.27 18.56 2.67
CA LEU A 94 -5.03 19.33 3.63
C LEU A 94 -6.46 19.63 3.16
N LYS A 95 -7.31 20.00 4.12
CA LYS A 95 -8.64 20.55 3.89
C LYS A 95 -8.69 21.93 4.55
N ALA A 96 -8.61 23.00 3.76
CA ALA A 96 -8.67 24.37 4.28
C ALA A 96 -10.11 24.89 4.25
N PRO A 97 -10.62 25.41 5.38
CA PRO A 97 -11.95 26.00 5.41
C PRO A 97 -11.97 27.33 4.65
N ARG A 98 -13.16 27.80 4.25
CA ARG A 98 -13.32 29.16 3.71
C ARG A 98 -12.94 30.18 4.78
N LEU A 99 -11.95 30.98 4.46
CA LEU A 99 -11.48 32.01 5.38
C LEU A 99 -12.29 33.29 5.23
N PRO A 100 -12.66 33.96 6.35
CA PRO A 100 -13.24 35.30 6.32
C PRO A 100 -12.29 36.31 5.67
N PRO A 101 -12.80 37.41 5.09
CA PRO A 101 -11.97 38.48 4.57
C PRO A 101 -10.94 38.97 5.59
N LYS A 102 -9.70 39.19 5.14
CA LYS A 102 -8.57 39.64 5.97
C LYS A 102 -8.03 38.60 6.98
N LYS A 103 -8.60 37.40 7.07
CA LYS A 103 -8.02 36.34 7.90
C LYS A 103 -6.89 35.63 7.15
N ASN A 104 -5.81 35.36 7.84
CA ASN A 104 -4.67 34.59 7.33
C ASN A 104 -4.36 33.44 8.30
N GLU A 105 -4.04 32.27 7.76
CA GLU A 105 -3.66 31.08 8.51
C GLU A 105 -2.35 30.54 7.98
N TYR A 106 -1.46 30.11 8.88
CA TYR A 106 -0.17 29.56 8.49
C TYR A 106 -0.24 28.03 8.45
N LEU A 107 0.25 27.43 7.37
CA LEU A 107 0.47 26.01 7.26
C LEU A 107 1.80 25.59 7.88
N LEU A 108 2.85 26.36 7.58
CA LEU A 108 4.21 26.12 8.03
C LEU A 108 4.91 27.45 8.26
N THR A 109 5.70 27.53 9.33
CA THR A 109 6.64 28.64 9.51
C THR A 109 7.95 28.15 10.09
N VAL A 110 9.05 28.75 9.67
CA VAL A 110 10.39 28.58 10.22
C VAL A 110 10.82 29.93 10.78
N LEU A 111 11.05 29.98 12.07
CA LEU A 111 11.44 31.23 12.78
C LEU A 111 12.83 31.08 13.36
N SER A 112 13.62 32.16 13.27
CA SER A 112 14.82 32.28 14.09
C SER A 112 14.43 32.52 15.56
N GLU A 113 14.95 31.70 16.48
CA GLU A 113 14.69 31.86 17.92
C GLU A 113 15.41 33.09 18.52
N GLU A 114 16.54 33.46 17.94
CA GLU A 114 17.35 34.61 18.42
C GLU A 114 16.75 35.95 17.97
N GLN A 115 16.33 36.05 16.72
CA GLN A 115 15.90 37.32 16.13
C GLN A 115 14.36 37.48 16.06
N ASP A 116 13.61 36.44 16.39
CA ASP A 116 12.14 36.37 16.21
C ASP A 116 11.69 36.69 14.77
N SER A 117 12.60 36.49 13.79
CA SER A 117 12.38 36.77 12.38
C SER A 117 11.82 35.55 11.67
N LEU A 118 10.90 35.78 10.70
CA LEU A 118 10.37 34.71 9.84
C LEU A 118 11.40 34.41 8.74
N LEU A 119 12.00 33.23 8.80
CA LEU A 119 12.92 32.76 7.76
C LEU A 119 12.16 32.23 6.54
N LEU A 120 11.15 31.43 6.78
CA LEU A 120 10.32 30.84 5.74
C LEU A 120 8.89 30.64 6.26
N GLY A 121 7.87 30.77 5.38
CA GLY A 121 6.48 30.51 5.75
C GLY A 121 5.57 30.23 4.57
N VAL A 122 4.62 29.32 4.78
CA VAL A 122 3.51 29.04 3.88
C VAL A 122 2.22 29.48 4.57
N ARG A 123 1.48 30.37 3.95
CA ARG A 123 0.32 31.04 4.54
C ARG A 123 -0.87 31.09 3.57
N PHE A 124 -2.03 30.72 4.07
CA PHE A 124 -3.31 30.89 3.39
C PHE A 124 -3.94 32.27 3.67
N SER A 125 -4.54 32.82 2.63
CA SER A 125 -5.51 33.92 2.70
C SER A 125 -6.79 33.47 1.97
N PRO A 126 -7.88 34.22 2.00
CA PRO A 126 -9.17 33.78 1.43
C PRO A 126 -9.14 33.28 -0.02
N SER A 127 -8.21 33.77 -0.83
CA SER A 127 -8.12 33.44 -2.27
C SER A 127 -6.69 33.16 -2.76
N GLN A 128 -5.72 33.11 -1.86
CA GLN A 128 -4.31 32.99 -2.24
C GLN A 128 -3.53 32.14 -1.25
N LEU A 129 -2.54 31.43 -1.76
CA LEU A 129 -1.45 30.85 -0.98
C LEU A 129 -0.23 31.74 -1.14
N HIS A 130 0.40 32.11 -0.03
CA HIS A 130 1.60 32.93 -0.01
C HIS A 130 2.77 32.09 0.48
N PHE A 131 3.82 32.09 -0.29
CA PHE A 131 5.14 31.63 0.12
C PHE A 131 5.96 32.85 0.53
N LEU A 132 6.52 32.80 1.73
CA LEU A 132 7.24 33.91 2.39
C LEU A 132 8.65 33.43 2.71
N PHE A 133 9.65 34.24 2.42
CA PHE A 133 11.01 33.92 2.81
C PHE A 133 11.81 35.18 3.11
N LEU A 134 12.85 35.04 3.94
CA LEU A 134 13.76 36.11 4.28
C LEU A 134 14.76 36.29 3.14
N SER A 135 14.89 37.51 2.64
CA SER A 135 15.89 37.91 1.66
C SER A 135 16.86 38.89 2.31
N GLU A 136 18.09 38.88 1.86
CA GLU A 136 19.16 39.74 2.37
C GLU A 136 20.02 40.28 1.21
N ASP A 137 20.36 41.56 1.28
CA ASP A 137 21.36 42.20 0.42
C ASP A 137 22.21 43.22 1.20
N SER A 138 23.02 43.97 0.49
CA SER A 138 23.84 45.01 1.06
C SER A 138 23.08 46.15 1.77
N ALA A 139 21.77 46.27 1.51
CA ALA A 139 20.90 47.30 2.12
C ALA A 139 20.18 46.78 3.37
N GLY A 140 20.19 45.48 3.65
CA GLY A 140 19.61 44.87 4.83
C GLY A 140 18.78 43.60 4.53
N THR A 141 17.99 43.20 5.52
CA THR A 141 17.12 42.04 5.43
C THR A 141 15.65 42.45 5.28
N TRP A 142 14.92 41.80 4.36
CA TRP A 142 13.49 42.03 4.20
C TRP A 142 12.75 40.73 3.89
N GLN A 143 11.43 40.77 3.98
CA GLN A 143 10.59 39.61 3.70
C GLN A 143 10.07 39.64 2.27
N THR A 144 10.47 38.67 1.46
CA THR A 144 9.92 38.46 0.11
C THR A 144 8.66 37.59 0.17
N ARG A 145 7.69 37.86 -0.74
CA ARG A 145 6.42 37.17 -0.79
C ARG A 145 6.06 36.80 -2.21
N VAL A 146 5.95 35.53 -2.47
CA VAL A 146 5.36 34.97 -3.73
C VAL A 146 3.92 34.57 -3.45
N SER A 147 2.99 34.92 -4.34
CA SER A 147 1.55 34.76 -4.10
C SER A 147 0.85 34.05 -5.24
N PHE A 148 0.33 32.86 -4.99
CA PHE A 148 -0.43 32.05 -5.95
C PHE A 148 -1.93 32.30 -5.77
N ARG A 149 -2.63 32.61 -6.86
CA ARG A 149 -4.07 32.84 -6.86
C ARG A 149 -4.78 31.57 -7.36
N SER A 150 -5.56 30.96 -6.50
CA SER A 150 -6.44 29.86 -6.86
C SER A 150 -7.69 29.87 -5.99
N ALA A 151 -8.86 29.83 -6.60
CA ALA A 151 -10.13 29.78 -5.88
C ALA A 151 -10.35 28.43 -5.15
N ALA A 152 -9.68 27.38 -5.56
CA ALA A 152 -9.83 26.03 -5.00
C ALA A 152 -9.13 25.81 -3.66
N LEU A 153 -8.16 26.66 -3.29
CA LEU A 153 -7.28 26.40 -2.14
C LEU A 153 -7.93 26.50 -0.74
N ALA A 154 -9.12 27.09 -0.64
CA ALA A 154 -9.83 27.27 0.62
C ALA A 154 -11.34 27.09 0.43
N ASP A 155 -11.76 26.03 -0.24
CA ASP A 155 -13.15 25.70 -0.55
C ASP A 155 -13.81 24.74 0.43
N GLY A 156 -13.04 24.21 1.38
CA GLY A 156 -13.48 23.21 2.36
C GLY A 156 -13.47 21.79 1.83
N ARG A 157 -12.71 21.52 0.77
CA ARG A 157 -12.45 20.17 0.26
C ARG A 157 -11.01 19.76 0.55
N TRP A 158 -10.74 18.48 0.40
CA TRP A 158 -9.40 17.94 0.47
C TRP A 158 -8.62 18.29 -0.79
N HIS A 159 -7.38 18.78 -0.61
CA HIS A 159 -6.46 19.08 -1.68
C HIS A 159 -5.06 18.60 -1.35
N THR A 160 -4.36 18.11 -2.36
CA THR A 160 -2.91 17.86 -2.30
C THR A 160 -2.19 18.97 -3.06
N LEU A 161 -1.38 19.72 -2.34
CA LEU A 161 -0.62 20.85 -2.86
C LEU A 161 0.85 20.47 -2.98
N VAL A 162 1.47 20.79 -4.09
CA VAL A 162 2.90 20.67 -4.32
C VAL A 162 3.45 22.06 -4.63
N LEU A 163 4.17 22.64 -3.65
CA LEU A 163 4.90 23.89 -3.83
C LEU A 163 6.35 23.55 -4.14
N ALA A 164 6.81 23.80 -5.34
CA ALA A 164 8.18 23.59 -5.77
C ALA A 164 8.94 24.94 -5.83
N VAL A 165 10.17 24.94 -5.34
CA VAL A 165 11.05 26.10 -5.28
C VAL A 165 12.37 25.73 -5.95
N SER A 166 12.79 26.51 -6.95
CA SER A 166 14.07 26.39 -7.63
C SER A 166 14.60 27.79 -7.93
N ALA A 167 15.53 28.26 -7.14
CA ALA A 167 16.10 29.60 -7.23
C ALA A 167 15.03 30.70 -7.41
N GLY A 168 14.91 31.30 -8.58
CA GLY A 168 13.93 32.35 -8.93
C GLY A 168 12.58 31.83 -9.46
N SER A 169 12.40 30.51 -9.58
CA SER A 169 11.16 29.87 -10.09
C SER A 169 10.38 29.23 -8.95
N PHE A 170 9.10 29.57 -8.85
CA PHE A 170 8.17 29.08 -7.85
C PHE A 170 6.95 28.49 -8.55
N SER A 171 6.65 27.23 -8.26
CA SER A 171 5.55 26.51 -8.90
C SER A 171 4.61 25.96 -7.83
N LEU A 172 3.30 26.09 -8.05
CA LEU A 172 2.26 25.51 -7.21
C LEU A 172 1.31 24.66 -8.06
N ALA A 173 1.30 23.37 -7.82
CA ALA A 173 0.29 22.45 -8.35
C ALA A 173 -0.71 22.07 -7.25
N ALA A 174 -1.99 21.98 -7.59
CA ALA A 174 -3.06 21.50 -6.72
C ALA A 174 -3.75 20.33 -7.41
N ASP A 175 -3.93 19.22 -6.67
CA ASP A 175 -4.62 18.00 -7.11
C ASP A 175 -4.13 17.48 -8.48
N CYS A 176 -2.80 17.51 -8.67
CA CYS A 176 -2.17 17.11 -9.92
C CYS A 176 -2.65 17.84 -11.18
N GLY A 177 -3.29 18.97 -10.99
CA GLY A 177 -3.64 19.90 -12.07
C GLY A 177 -2.44 20.66 -12.62
N PRO A 178 -2.64 21.51 -13.63
CA PRO A 178 -1.57 22.32 -14.19
C PRO A 178 -0.97 23.25 -13.14
N ALA A 179 0.35 23.28 -13.09
CA ALA A 179 1.09 24.11 -12.15
C ALA A 179 0.90 25.61 -12.47
N LEU A 180 0.84 26.40 -11.40
CA LEU A 180 0.91 27.86 -11.46
C LEU A 180 2.36 28.26 -11.27
N ASP A 181 3.04 28.65 -12.33
CA ASP A 181 4.43 29.04 -12.32
C ASP A 181 4.59 30.56 -12.14
N ILE A 182 5.45 30.97 -11.24
CA ILE A 182 5.81 32.37 -10.98
C ILE A 182 7.31 32.49 -11.00
N THR A 183 7.82 33.37 -11.85
CA THR A 183 9.21 33.81 -11.80
C THR A 183 9.25 35.12 -10.99
N ALA A 184 10.05 35.16 -9.94
CA ALA A 184 10.21 36.35 -9.10
C ALA A 184 11.56 37.02 -9.36
N ASP A 185 11.57 38.34 -9.30
CA ASP A 185 12.81 39.13 -9.44
C ASP A 185 13.82 38.86 -8.32
N VAL A 186 13.32 38.44 -7.16
CA VAL A 186 14.15 38.07 -6.00
C VAL A 186 14.09 36.55 -5.87
N PRO A 187 15.23 35.86 -6.14
CA PRO A 187 15.30 34.42 -5.99
C PRO A 187 15.26 33.98 -4.52
N PHE A 188 14.92 32.70 -4.30
CA PHE A 188 15.10 32.09 -2.97
C PHE A 188 16.60 32.06 -2.63
N PRO A 189 17.00 32.47 -1.39
CA PRO A 189 18.40 32.57 -1.05
C PRO A 189 19.11 31.22 -0.99
N ALA A 190 20.26 31.12 -1.68
CA ALA A 190 21.08 29.90 -1.70
C ALA A 190 21.66 29.52 -0.32
N ALA A 191 21.72 30.44 0.61
CA ALA A 191 22.33 30.25 1.94
C ALA A 191 21.41 30.72 3.09
N LEU A 192 20.13 30.34 3.08
CA LEU A 192 19.21 30.65 4.17
C LEU A 192 19.58 29.82 5.41
N SER A 193 20.19 30.47 6.40
CA SER A 193 20.62 29.79 7.62
C SER A 193 19.42 29.41 8.48
N VAL A 194 19.37 28.14 8.91
CA VAL A 194 18.37 27.58 9.84
C VAL A 194 18.99 27.28 11.21
N ARG A 195 20.20 27.74 11.46
CA ARG A 195 20.88 27.60 12.76
C ARG A 195 20.09 28.34 13.83
N GLY A 196 19.77 27.67 14.95
CA GLY A 196 18.93 28.25 15.99
C GLY A 196 17.51 28.58 15.56
N ALA A 197 17.01 27.92 14.49
CA ALA A 197 15.64 28.07 14.02
C ALA A 197 14.72 26.98 14.57
N ARG A 198 13.42 27.27 14.56
CA ARG A 198 12.34 26.34 14.95
C ARG A 198 11.26 26.31 13.90
N PHE A 199 10.83 25.10 13.60
CA PHE A 199 9.66 24.82 12.75
C PHE A 199 8.38 24.87 13.58
N PHE A 200 7.34 25.51 13.04
CA PHE A 200 5.98 25.52 13.58
C PHE A 200 5.01 25.04 12.52
N VAL A 201 4.20 24.05 12.85
CA VAL A 201 3.17 23.53 11.98
C VAL A 201 1.82 24.13 12.33
N GLY A 202 1.14 24.65 11.32
CA GLY A 202 -0.20 25.21 11.44
C GLY A 202 -0.31 26.52 12.22
N SER A 203 0.81 27.20 12.51
CA SER A 203 0.77 28.49 13.21
C SER A 203 2.07 29.27 13.04
N ARG A 204 2.02 30.55 13.38
CA ARG A 204 3.22 31.36 13.60
C ARG A 204 3.32 31.64 15.10
N ARG A 205 4.19 30.92 15.81
CA ARG A 205 4.46 31.10 17.24
C ARG A 205 3.17 31.25 18.09
N ARG A 206 3.02 30.57 19.21
CA ARG A 206 1.92 30.69 20.17
C ARG A 206 0.51 30.85 19.54
N ALA A 207 0.20 30.03 18.55
CA ALA A 207 -1.10 29.98 17.88
C ALA A 207 -1.51 31.24 17.07
N LYS A 208 -0.58 32.17 16.76
CA LYS A 208 -0.88 33.28 15.85
C LYS A 208 -1.12 32.76 14.43
N GLY A 209 -2.30 33.09 13.87
CA GLY A 209 -2.70 32.60 12.53
C GLY A 209 -2.83 31.09 12.46
N LEU A 210 -3.45 30.50 13.49
CA LEU A 210 -3.67 29.06 13.59
C LEU A 210 -4.46 28.53 12.39
N PHE A 211 -3.96 27.46 11.79
CA PHE A 211 -4.66 26.73 10.74
C PHE A 211 -5.85 25.97 11.34
N THR A 212 -7.04 26.28 10.87
CA THR A 212 -8.30 25.75 11.42
C THR A 212 -8.86 24.60 10.60
N GLY A 213 -8.18 24.20 9.52
CA GLY A 213 -8.53 23.06 8.67
C GLY A 213 -8.07 21.71 9.22
N LEU A 214 -8.12 20.72 8.34
CA LEU A 214 -7.57 19.39 8.58
C LEU A 214 -6.26 19.24 7.80
N LEU A 215 -5.26 18.64 8.43
CA LEU A 215 -3.95 18.39 7.85
C LEU A 215 -3.69 16.87 7.88
N ARG A 216 -3.45 16.29 6.72
CA ARG A 216 -3.16 14.86 6.59
C ARG A 216 -1.67 14.60 6.43
N GLN A 217 -1.00 15.41 5.62
CA GLN A 217 0.40 15.26 5.27
C GLN A 217 1.06 16.63 5.15
N LEU A 218 2.32 16.72 5.58
CA LEU A 218 3.18 17.87 5.32
C LEU A 218 4.63 17.40 5.25
N VAL A 219 5.17 17.31 4.03
CA VAL A 219 6.49 16.72 3.74
C VAL A 219 7.35 17.73 2.99
N LEU A 220 8.62 17.81 3.36
CA LEU A 220 9.67 18.50 2.62
C LEU A 220 10.45 17.47 1.79
N LEU A 221 10.51 17.69 0.49
CA LEU A 221 11.22 16.84 -0.46
C LEU A 221 12.43 17.58 -1.06
N PRO A 222 13.55 16.90 -1.31
CA PRO A 222 14.66 17.48 -2.04
C PRO A 222 14.32 17.68 -3.52
N GLY A 223 14.78 18.78 -4.10
CA GLY A 223 14.55 19.12 -5.51
C GLY A 223 13.18 19.72 -5.81
N ALA A 224 13.09 20.40 -6.93
CA ALA A 224 11.88 21.10 -7.39
C ALA A 224 10.99 20.23 -8.29
N ASP A 225 11.28 18.93 -8.44
CA ASP A 225 10.64 17.98 -9.37
C ASP A 225 9.64 17.03 -8.69
N ALA A 226 9.11 17.39 -7.52
CA ALA A 226 8.21 16.53 -6.78
C ALA A 226 6.84 16.32 -7.44
N GLY A 227 6.39 17.22 -8.31
CA GLY A 227 5.08 17.13 -8.98
C GLY A 227 4.84 15.77 -9.64
N PRO A 228 5.66 15.32 -10.58
CA PRO A 228 5.51 14.01 -11.23
C PRO A 228 5.62 12.80 -10.29
N ARG A 229 6.32 12.95 -9.17
CA ARG A 229 6.54 11.86 -8.20
C ARG A 229 5.37 11.69 -7.22
N VAL A 230 4.61 12.75 -6.98
CA VAL A 230 3.54 12.78 -5.97
C VAL A 230 2.17 12.54 -6.58
N CYS A 231 2.05 12.64 -7.90
CA CYS A 231 0.78 12.63 -8.62
C CYS A 231 0.56 11.37 -9.48
N PRO A 232 0.41 10.19 -8.90
CA PRO A 232 -0.06 9.03 -9.66
C PRO A 232 -1.59 9.01 -9.81
N CYS A 233 -2.33 9.53 -8.84
CA CYS A 233 -3.80 9.62 -8.86
C CYS A 233 -4.26 10.89 -8.11
N PRO A 234 -5.21 11.69 -8.61
CA PRO A 234 -5.56 12.99 -8.02
C PRO A 234 -6.39 12.91 -6.73
N ALA A 235 -6.35 11.81 -6.00
CA ALA A 235 -7.12 11.61 -4.78
C ALA A 235 -6.30 11.97 -3.54
N ALA A 236 -6.73 12.98 -2.79
CA ALA A 236 -6.11 13.41 -1.54
C ALA A 236 -6.07 12.28 -0.48
N GLU A 237 -6.96 11.33 -0.62
CA GLU A 237 -7.07 10.13 0.24
C GLU A 237 -5.87 9.21 0.14
N LEU A 238 -5.18 9.20 -1.00
CA LEU A 238 -3.99 8.38 -1.25
C LEU A 238 -2.71 8.97 -0.61
N ALA A 239 -2.76 10.21 -0.14
CA ALA A 239 -1.64 10.79 0.56
C ALA A 239 -1.40 10.08 1.90
N VAL A 240 -0.13 9.79 2.20
CA VAL A 240 0.26 9.21 3.48
C VAL A 240 -0.13 10.14 4.62
N LEU A 241 -0.81 9.62 5.64
CA LEU A 241 -1.10 10.38 6.85
C LEU A 241 0.19 10.53 7.67
N SER A 242 0.58 11.76 7.99
CA SER A 242 1.71 12.02 8.86
C SER A 242 1.38 11.59 10.30
N LEU A 243 2.12 10.62 10.80
CA LEU A 243 2.00 10.11 12.17
C LEU A 243 3.27 10.43 12.96
N PRO A 244 3.17 10.60 14.30
CA PRO A 244 4.35 10.69 15.14
C PRO A 244 5.29 9.51 14.93
N PRO A 245 6.62 9.69 14.95
CA PRO A 245 7.58 8.60 14.73
C PRO A 245 7.40 7.41 15.69
N VAL A 246 6.89 7.66 16.91
CA VAL A 246 6.57 6.62 17.89
C VAL A 246 5.40 5.73 17.46
N LEU A 247 4.44 6.25 16.69
CA LEU A 247 3.31 5.48 16.15
C LEU A 247 3.62 4.81 14.81
N GLN A 248 4.72 5.19 14.15
CA GLN A 248 5.22 4.52 12.95
C GLN A 248 5.91 3.20 13.27
N ARG A 249 6.26 2.99 14.54
CA ARG A 249 6.74 1.72 15.08
C ARG A 249 5.79 1.36 16.21
N PRO A 250 4.91 0.38 16.08
CA PRO A 250 4.21 -0.16 17.23
C PRO A 250 5.30 -0.62 18.21
N GLY A 251 5.36 0.01 19.35
CA GLY A 251 6.20 -0.45 20.44
C GLY A 251 5.80 -1.88 20.76
N SER A 252 6.75 -2.81 20.80
CA SER A 252 6.52 -4.09 21.47
C SER A 252 6.00 -3.77 22.87
N PRO A 253 4.98 -4.47 23.40
CA PRO A 253 4.52 -4.28 24.78
C PRO A 253 5.61 -4.48 25.84
N GLU A 254 6.78 -4.91 25.42
CA GLU A 254 8.01 -5.09 26.20
C GLU A 254 9.07 -4.05 25.86
N ASP A 255 8.70 -2.79 25.61
CA ASP A 255 9.69 -1.72 25.53
C ASP A 255 10.30 -1.51 26.91
N ASN A 256 11.39 -2.20 27.05
CA ASN A 256 12.52 -2.14 27.92
C ASN A 256 12.54 -0.94 28.87
N GLU A 257 12.35 -1.22 30.15
CA GLU A 257 13.14 -0.55 31.16
C GLU A 257 14.60 -0.67 30.75
N VAL A 258 15.27 0.44 30.52
CA VAL A 258 16.73 0.47 30.43
C VAL A 258 17.23 0.03 31.80
N LEU A 259 17.50 -1.26 31.92
CA LEU A 259 18.24 -1.76 33.05
C LEU A 259 19.64 -1.12 32.98
N GLU A 260 19.85 -0.09 33.79
CA GLU A 260 21.21 0.38 34.04
C GLU A 260 22.03 -0.82 34.54
N PRO A 261 23.09 -1.19 33.81
CA PRO A 261 23.87 -2.36 34.21
C PRO A 261 24.57 -2.03 35.52
N HIS A 262 24.12 -2.61 36.63
CA HIS A 262 24.80 -2.55 37.92
C HIS A 262 26.04 -3.44 38.00
N TYR A 263 26.43 -4.09 36.89
CA TYR A 263 27.60 -4.97 36.86
C TYR A 263 28.39 -4.74 35.58
N GLU A 264 29.71 -4.59 35.70
CA GLU A 264 30.66 -4.66 34.59
C GLU A 264 30.64 -6.08 34.00
N THR A 265 29.72 -6.38 33.12
CA THR A 265 29.76 -7.58 32.30
C THR A 265 30.73 -7.33 31.16
N GLN A 266 31.77 -8.16 31.05
CA GLN A 266 32.61 -8.19 29.85
C GLN A 266 31.80 -8.75 28.68
N LEU A 267 31.01 -7.91 28.02
CA LEU A 267 30.29 -8.25 26.80
C LEU A 267 31.31 -8.51 25.69
N LYS A 268 31.44 -9.78 25.27
CA LYS A 268 32.22 -10.13 24.08
C LYS A 268 31.33 -10.06 22.83
N VAL A 269 31.75 -9.30 21.85
CA VAL A 269 31.16 -9.30 20.50
C VAL A 269 32.12 -10.05 19.58
N THR A 270 31.64 -11.11 18.95
CA THR A 270 32.39 -11.87 17.97
C THR A 270 31.95 -11.53 16.57
N LEU A 271 32.90 -11.28 15.65
CA LEU A 271 32.71 -11.03 14.25
C LEU A 271 33.20 -12.22 13.42
N GLY A 272 32.56 -12.53 12.30
CA GLY A 272 33.01 -13.57 11.36
C GLY A 272 32.27 -14.91 11.53
N SER A 273 32.99 -16.02 11.50
CA SER A 273 32.40 -17.37 11.58
C SER A 273 31.66 -17.60 12.88
N ARG A 274 30.56 -18.35 12.81
CA ARG A 274 29.69 -18.65 13.97
C ARG A 274 30.49 -19.37 15.08
N PRO A 275 30.62 -18.74 16.24
CA PRO A 275 31.30 -19.38 17.38
C PRO A 275 30.37 -20.43 18.05
N PRO A 276 30.91 -21.34 18.89
CA PRO A 276 30.07 -22.19 19.72
C PRO A 276 29.23 -21.37 20.70
N CYS A 277 28.05 -21.86 21.04
CA CYS A 277 27.18 -21.26 22.05
C CYS A 277 26.93 -22.32 23.14
N THR A 278 27.67 -22.22 24.21
CA THR A 278 27.54 -23.05 25.41
C THR A 278 27.25 -22.15 26.61
N LYS A 279 27.10 -22.74 27.79
CA LYS A 279 26.94 -21.97 29.02
C LYS A 279 28.10 -21.02 29.32
N ALA A 280 29.30 -21.34 28.79
CA ALA A 280 30.49 -20.48 28.96
C ALA A 280 30.43 -19.23 28.08
N GLU A 281 29.73 -19.30 26.96
CA GLU A 281 29.49 -18.15 26.03
C GLU A 281 28.13 -17.49 26.24
N ALA A 282 27.39 -17.85 27.28
CA ALA A 282 26.09 -17.24 27.58
C ALA A 282 26.23 -15.70 27.65
N ALA A 283 25.29 -14.99 27.09
CA ALA A 283 25.27 -13.53 26.94
C ALA A 283 26.35 -12.94 25.99
N GLN A 284 27.08 -13.74 25.22
CA GLN A 284 27.94 -13.24 24.15
C GLN A 284 27.12 -12.88 22.92
N LEU A 285 27.56 -11.83 22.20
CA LEU A 285 26.97 -11.41 20.95
C LEU A 285 27.82 -11.89 19.76
N TRP A 286 27.17 -12.32 18.71
CA TRP A 286 27.81 -12.67 17.44
C TRP A 286 27.15 -11.89 16.30
N LEU A 287 27.96 -11.09 15.59
CA LEU A 287 27.52 -10.38 14.38
C LEU A 287 27.89 -11.21 13.14
N ASP A 288 26.88 -11.72 12.46
CA ASP A 288 27.00 -12.30 11.12
C ASP A 288 26.95 -11.14 10.10
N ALA A 289 28.12 -10.64 9.73
CA ALA A 289 28.22 -9.52 8.78
C ALA A 289 27.72 -9.88 7.37
N GLY A 290 27.78 -11.16 6.97
CA GLY A 290 27.29 -11.61 5.68
C GLY A 290 25.75 -11.60 5.58
N ARG A 291 25.08 -11.82 6.71
CA ARG A 291 23.61 -11.80 6.80
C ARG A 291 23.07 -10.56 7.51
N GLN A 292 23.94 -9.65 7.94
CA GLN A 292 23.58 -8.44 8.70
C GLN A 292 22.70 -8.72 9.93
N ARG A 293 23.03 -9.77 10.68
CA ARG A 293 22.28 -10.23 11.85
C ARG A 293 23.13 -10.26 13.08
N LEU A 294 22.58 -9.81 14.19
CA LEU A 294 23.19 -9.90 15.51
C LEU A 294 22.50 -11.02 16.31
N TYR A 295 23.29 -11.89 16.90
CA TYR A 295 22.80 -12.99 17.69
C TYR A 295 23.32 -12.90 19.13
N LEU A 296 22.50 -13.35 20.09
CA LEU A 296 22.85 -13.53 21.48
C LEU A 296 22.95 -15.03 21.79
N CYS A 297 24.01 -15.46 22.43
CA CYS A 297 24.10 -16.82 22.94
C CYS A 297 23.23 -16.99 24.20
N ALA A 298 22.17 -17.78 24.10
CA ALA A 298 21.28 -18.11 25.21
C ALA A 298 21.79 -19.31 26.06
N GLY A 299 23.10 -19.59 26.02
CA GLY A 299 23.74 -20.63 26.79
C GLY A 299 23.68 -22.04 26.19
N HIS A 300 22.96 -22.24 25.09
CA HIS A 300 22.87 -23.49 24.33
C HIS A 300 22.54 -23.28 22.84
N GLN A 301 22.04 -22.12 22.49
CA GLN A 301 21.72 -21.75 21.12
C GLN A 301 21.88 -20.25 20.88
N TRP A 302 22.17 -19.90 19.64
CA TRP A 302 22.19 -18.50 19.19
C TRP A 302 20.77 -18.04 18.87
N VAL A 303 20.31 -16.99 19.58
CA VAL A 303 19.01 -16.35 19.36
C VAL A 303 19.25 -15.05 18.60
N SER A 304 18.50 -14.80 17.56
CA SER A 304 18.59 -13.55 16.79
C SER A 304 18.08 -12.39 17.64
N VAL A 305 18.92 -11.39 17.88
CA VAL A 305 18.60 -10.16 18.63
C VAL A 305 18.31 -9.02 17.68
N LEU A 306 19.02 -8.97 16.56
CA LEU A 306 18.84 -7.98 15.53
C LEU A 306 18.97 -8.68 14.17
N ALA A 307 17.91 -8.68 13.41
CA ALA A 307 17.92 -9.02 11.99
C ALA A 307 17.66 -7.74 11.21
N ALA A 308 18.37 -7.55 10.11
CA ALA A 308 17.91 -6.57 9.14
C ALA A 308 16.50 -6.97 8.73
N LYS A 309 15.50 -6.14 9.00
CA LYS A 309 14.15 -6.39 8.53
C LYS A 309 14.17 -6.29 7.01
N GLU A 310 13.93 -7.40 6.33
CA GLU A 310 13.68 -7.36 4.90
C GLU A 310 12.45 -6.47 4.67
N ARG A 311 12.65 -5.36 3.97
CA ARG A 311 11.57 -4.44 3.61
C ARG A 311 11.44 -4.41 2.10
N LEU A 312 10.22 -4.31 1.62
CA LEU A 312 9.96 -4.06 0.21
C LEU A 312 10.53 -2.69 -0.16
N ASP A 313 11.50 -2.66 -1.08
CA ASP A 313 12.15 -1.46 -1.58
C ASP A 313 11.48 -0.98 -2.87
N TYR A 314 11.44 -1.84 -3.89
CA TYR A 314 10.76 -1.56 -5.14
C TYR A 314 10.26 -2.84 -5.82
N VAL A 315 9.45 -2.66 -6.85
CA VAL A 315 8.88 -3.72 -7.67
C VAL A 315 9.40 -3.58 -9.09
N GLU A 316 9.91 -4.65 -9.68
CA GLU A 316 10.42 -4.65 -11.05
C GLU A 316 9.75 -5.71 -11.92
N GLU A 317 9.60 -5.47 -13.20
CA GLU A 317 9.15 -6.49 -14.13
C GLU A 317 10.21 -7.60 -14.24
N HIS A 318 9.79 -8.83 -13.94
CA HIS A 318 10.64 -10.02 -14.01
C HIS A 318 10.43 -10.80 -15.30
N GLN A 319 9.19 -10.91 -15.74
CA GLN A 319 8.82 -11.65 -16.94
C GLN A 319 7.54 -11.10 -17.55
N SER A 320 7.56 -10.87 -18.85
CA SER A 320 6.36 -10.75 -19.68
C SER A 320 5.90 -12.15 -20.11
N LEU A 321 4.70 -12.55 -19.72
CA LEU A 321 4.13 -13.87 -20.00
C LEU A 321 3.12 -13.77 -21.15
N LEU A 322 3.51 -14.23 -22.34
CA LEU A 322 2.61 -14.26 -23.50
C LEU A 322 1.56 -15.37 -23.31
N THR A 323 0.32 -14.99 -23.12
CA THR A 323 -0.80 -15.91 -22.85
C THR A 323 -1.58 -16.29 -24.10
N GLY A 324 -1.33 -15.62 -25.23
CA GLY A 324 -1.97 -15.89 -26.52
C GLY A 324 -3.41 -15.41 -26.64
N ALA A 325 -4.00 -14.92 -25.57
CA ALA A 325 -5.30 -14.25 -25.49
C ALA A 325 -5.37 -13.44 -24.20
N GLU A 326 -6.36 -12.54 -24.09
CA GLU A 326 -6.69 -11.83 -22.86
C GLU A 326 -6.92 -12.82 -21.73
N THR A 327 -6.30 -12.56 -20.57
CA THR A 327 -6.33 -13.42 -19.39
C THR A 327 -7.26 -12.81 -18.34
N LEU A 328 -8.25 -13.59 -17.90
CA LEU A 328 -9.27 -13.14 -16.97
C LEU A 328 -8.99 -13.54 -15.52
N GLY A 329 -8.16 -14.54 -15.31
CA GLY A 329 -7.73 -14.99 -13.98
C GLY A 329 -6.42 -15.77 -14.08
N VAL A 330 -5.68 -15.79 -13.00
CA VAL A 330 -4.46 -16.56 -12.79
C VAL A 330 -4.58 -17.36 -11.49
N GLU A 331 -3.98 -18.51 -11.44
CA GLU A 331 -3.91 -19.34 -10.23
C GLU A 331 -2.53 -19.91 -10.10
N VAL A 332 -1.82 -19.56 -9.04
CA VAL A 332 -0.47 -20.04 -8.75
C VAL A 332 -0.54 -21.19 -7.75
N PHE A 333 0.04 -22.31 -8.09
CA PHE A 333 0.01 -23.50 -7.24
C PHE A 333 1.25 -24.36 -7.35
N ALA A 334 1.54 -25.10 -6.28
CA ALA A 334 2.65 -26.05 -6.23
C ALA A 334 2.14 -27.49 -6.14
N ILE A 335 2.68 -28.36 -6.98
CA ILE A 335 2.43 -29.80 -6.92
C ILE A 335 3.69 -30.47 -6.34
N PRO A 336 3.56 -31.17 -5.18
CA PRO A 336 4.69 -31.85 -4.57
C PRO A 336 5.38 -32.83 -5.54
N GLY A 337 6.69 -32.68 -5.70
CA GLY A 337 7.49 -33.49 -6.62
C GLY A 337 7.39 -33.10 -8.10
N ALA A 338 6.50 -32.17 -8.47
CA ALA A 338 6.38 -31.69 -9.85
C ALA A 338 6.81 -30.22 -10.02
N GLY A 339 6.68 -29.37 -9.00
CA GLY A 339 7.14 -27.99 -8.99
C GLY A 339 6.02 -26.97 -8.87
N LEU A 340 6.37 -25.70 -9.14
CA LEU A 340 5.47 -24.54 -9.12
C LEU A 340 4.88 -24.28 -10.50
N PHE A 341 3.61 -23.95 -10.57
CA PHE A 341 2.85 -23.71 -11.77
C PHE A 341 2.00 -22.44 -11.66
N VAL A 342 1.64 -21.86 -12.81
CA VAL A 342 0.57 -20.88 -12.93
C VAL A 342 -0.40 -21.33 -14.04
N ALA A 343 -1.70 -21.33 -13.74
CA ALA A 343 -2.75 -21.51 -14.71
C ALA A 343 -3.33 -20.17 -15.11
N THR A 344 -3.54 -19.93 -16.40
CA THR A 344 -4.17 -18.71 -16.92
C THR A 344 -5.55 -19.02 -17.46
N ALA A 345 -6.56 -18.29 -17.01
CA ALA A 345 -7.93 -18.37 -17.51
C ALA A 345 -8.09 -17.40 -18.68
N ASN A 346 -8.06 -17.95 -19.90
CA ASN A 346 -8.06 -17.13 -21.10
C ASN A 346 -9.47 -16.92 -21.66
N ARG A 347 -9.75 -15.72 -22.14
CA ARG A 347 -11.03 -15.35 -22.77
C ARG A 347 -11.35 -16.21 -24.00
N ARG A 348 -10.34 -16.64 -24.75
CA ARG A 348 -10.50 -17.52 -25.91
C ARG A 348 -10.56 -18.99 -25.52
N ALA A 349 -10.86 -19.84 -26.48
CA ALA A 349 -11.16 -21.29 -26.29
C ALA A 349 -9.98 -22.13 -25.77
N THR A 350 -8.87 -21.55 -25.38
CA THR A 350 -7.70 -22.27 -24.88
C THR A 350 -7.04 -21.50 -23.75
N SER A 351 -7.04 -22.11 -22.58
CA SER A 351 -6.31 -21.69 -21.41
C SER A 351 -4.96 -22.41 -21.32
N ALA A 352 -4.02 -21.91 -20.55
CA ALA A 352 -2.68 -22.45 -20.47
C ALA A 352 -2.22 -22.65 -19.03
N ILE A 353 -1.36 -23.64 -18.85
CA ILE A 353 -0.60 -23.87 -17.62
C ILE A 353 0.86 -23.68 -17.96
N TYR A 354 1.56 -22.93 -17.13
CA TYR A 354 3.00 -22.71 -17.21
C TYR A 354 3.67 -23.31 -15.99
N LYS A 355 4.89 -23.76 -16.14
CA LYS A 355 5.70 -24.30 -15.06
C LYS A 355 6.89 -23.38 -14.78
N TRP A 356 7.15 -23.13 -13.53
CA TRP A 356 8.34 -22.39 -13.11
C TRP A 356 9.60 -23.23 -13.34
N THR A 357 10.46 -22.77 -14.20
CA THR A 357 11.69 -23.46 -14.60
C THR A 357 12.78 -22.38 -14.84
N ASP A 358 13.96 -22.59 -14.27
CA ASP A 358 15.11 -21.66 -14.40
C ASP A 358 14.76 -20.19 -14.08
N GLY A 359 13.91 -20.00 -13.05
CA GLY A 359 13.53 -18.67 -12.60
C GLY A 359 12.46 -17.98 -13.43
N LYS A 360 11.77 -18.68 -14.33
CA LYS A 360 10.69 -18.13 -15.18
C LYS A 360 9.58 -19.15 -15.42
N PHE A 361 8.40 -18.67 -15.74
CA PHE A 361 7.30 -19.51 -16.21
C PHE A 361 7.48 -19.88 -17.68
N ALA A 362 7.57 -21.16 -17.96
CA ALA A 362 7.64 -21.75 -19.31
C ALA A 362 6.32 -22.48 -19.64
N SER A 363 5.88 -22.41 -20.90
CA SER A 363 4.65 -23.08 -21.35
C SER A 363 4.72 -24.59 -21.09
N TYR A 364 3.72 -25.13 -20.42
CA TYR A 364 3.68 -26.53 -19.97
C TYR A 364 2.52 -27.33 -20.57
N GLN A 365 1.29 -26.84 -20.43
CA GLN A 365 0.09 -27.50 -20.90
C GLN A 365 -0.93 -26.50 -21.43
N ARG A 366 -1.62 -26.85 -22.53
CA ARG A 366 -2.78 -26.11 -23.01
C ARG A 366 -4.03 -26.94 -22.78
N ILE A 367 -5.10 -26.28 -22.33
CA ILE A 367 -6.39 -26.89 -22.00
C ILE A 367 -7.49 -26.13 -22.73
N ARG A 368 -8.35 -26.86 -23.44
CA ARG A 368 -9.53 -26.26 -24.08
C ARG A 368 -10.54 -25.84 -23.01
N THR A 369 -10.95 -24.59 -23.03
CA THR A 369 -11.91 -23.98 -22.11
C THR A 369 -12.99 -23.22 -22.88
N HIS A 370 -14.01 -22.73 -22.18
CA HIS A 370 -15.15 -22.00 -22.76
C HIS A 370 -15.23 -20.61 -22.08
N GLN A 371 -14.39 -19.69 -22.51
CA GLN A 371 -14.24 -18.36 -21.91
C GLN A 371 -13.98 -18.46 -20.40
N ALA A 372 -12.86 -19.14 -20.05
CA ALA A 372 -12.48 -19.34 -18.66
C ALA A 372 -12.35 -18.01 -17.90
N GLN A 373 -12.89 -17.97 -16.69
CA GLN A 373 -12.88 -16.79 -15.82
C GLN A 373 -11.85 -16.91 -14.72
N SER A 374 -11.79 -18.07 -14.06
CA SER A 374 -10.84 -18.39 -13.00
C SER A 374 -10.41 -19.85 -13.07
N TRP A 375 -9.39 -20.16 -12.31
CA TRP A 375 -8.96 -21.50 -11.95
C TRP A 375 -8.90 -21.61 -10.43
N ARG A 376 -9.20 -22.79 -9.89
CA ARG A 376 -8.97 -23.07 -8.47
C ARG A 376 -8.25 -24.39 -8.31
N TYR A 377 -7.07 -24.36 -7.69
CA TYR A 377 -6.28 -25.53 -7.33
C TYR A 377 -6.67 -26.04 -5.95
N PHE A 378 -6.79 -27.36 -5.81
CA PHE A 378 -7.04 -27.99 -4.52
C PHE A 378 -6.53 -29.41 -4.49
N THR A 379 -6.48 -29.98 -3.28
CA THR A 379 -6.05 -31.37 -3.07
C THR A 379 -7.09 -32.14 -2.26
N ILE A 380 -7.23 -33.44 -2.57
CA ILE A 380 -7.98 -34.41 -1.75
C ILE A 380 -7.02 -35.53 -1.42
N GLY A 381 -6.58 -35.60 -0.17
CA GLY A 381 -5.43 -36.40 0.22
C GLY A 381 -4.19 -36.02 -0.59
N GLU A 382 -3.56 -37.01 -1.23
CA GLU A 382 -2.38 -36.74 -2.09
C GLU A 382 -2.75 -36.46 -3.57
N GLN A 383 -4.01 -36.40 -3.90
CA GLN A 383 -4.46 -36.16 -5.28
C GLN A 383 -4.64 -34.66 -5.51
N ALA A 384 -4.03 -34.12 -6.56
CA ALA A 384 -4.16 -32.73 -6.95
C ALA A 384 -5.21 -32.56 -8.05
N PHE A 385 -6.02 -31.52 -7.92
CA PHE A 385 -7.09 -31.16 -8.82
C PHE A 385 -7.01 -29.68 -9.20
N LEU A 386 -7.62 -29.34 -10.32
CA LEU A 386 -7.72 -27.98 -10.82
C LEU A 386 -9.12 -27.80 -11.45
N ALA A 387 -9.93 -26.93 -10.89
CA ALA A 387 -11.25 -26.59 -11.41
C ALA A 387 -11.19 -25.32 -12.27
N VAL A 388 -11.88 -25.30 -13.40
CA VAL A 388 -12.04 -24.10 -14.24
C VAL A 388 -13.47 -23.60 -14.17
N ALA A 389 -13.65 -22.29 -14.04
CA ALA A 389 -14.94 -21.63 -14.21
C ALA A 389 -15.10 -21.22 -15.67
N ASN A 390 -16.08 -21.82 -16.38
CA ASN A 390 -16.42 -21.49 -17.75
C ASN A 390 -17.63 -20.56 -17.80
N LEU A 391 -17.49 -19.41 -18.45
CA LEU A 391 -18.58 -18.44 -18.60
C LEU A 391 -19.57 -18.82 -19.71
N GLU A 392 -19.07 -19.32 -20.82
CA GLU A 392 -19.88 -19.58 -22.01
C GLU A 392 -20.17 -21.08 -22.21
N PRO A 393 -21.33 -21.40 -22.81
CA PRO A 393 -21.64 -22.74 -23.19
C PRO A 393 -20.68 -23.29 -24.27
N ASN A 394 -20.60 -24.59 -24.36
CA ASN A 394 -19.87 -25.23 -25.45
C ASN A 394 -20.61 -25.03 -26.80
N LYS A 395 -20.00 -25.49 -27.91
CA LYS A 395 -20.57 -25.39 -29.26
C LYS A 395 -21.95 -26.09 -29.42
N LYS A 396 -22.37 -26.90 -28.44
CA LYS A 396 -23.67 -27.58 -28.42
C LYS A 396 -24.68 -26.88 -27.49
N GLY A 397 -24.34 -25.67 -26.98
CA GLY A 397 -25.20 -24.93 -26.05
C GLY A 397 -25.25 -25.50 -24.63
N GLN A 398 -24.32 -26.39 -24.26
CA GLN A 398 -24.28 -26.96 -22.91
C GLN A 398 -23.39 -26.12 -22.03
N GLU A 399 -23.92 -25.68 -20.89
CA GLU A 399 -23.19 -24.94 -19.85
C GLU A 399 -22.62 -25.92 -18.83
N PHE A 400 -21.32 -25.87 -18.64
CA PHE A 400 -20.63 -26.68 -17.64
C PHE A 400 -19.23 -26.14 -17.37
N SER A 401 -18.73 -26.39 -16.18
CA SER A 401 -17.34 -26.26 -15.78
C SER A 401 -16.68 -27.63 -15.66
N VAL A 402 -15.36 -27.67 -15.60
CA VAL A 402 -14.60 -28.92 -15.62
C VAL A 402 -13.60 -28.94 -14.47
N ILE A 403 -13.60 -30.05 -13.74
CA ILE A 403 -12.58 -30.39 -12.78
C ILE A 403 -11.58 -31.32 -13.48
N TYR A 404 -10.31 -30.95 -13.42
CA TYR A 404 -9.18 -31.71 -13.93
C TYR A 404 -8.46 -32.38 -12.77
N LYS A 405 -7.87 -33.55 -13.03
CA LYS A 405 -7.05 -34.29 -12.07
C LYS A 405 -5.63 -34.40 -12.57
N TRP A 406 -4.67 -34.19 -11.69
CA TRP A 406 -3.25 -34.40 -11.99
C TRP A 406 -2.94 -35.91 -12.18
N SER A 407 -2.38 -36.24 -13.33
CA SER A 407 -1.88 -37.59 -13.60
C SER A 407 -0.39 -37.68 -13.31
N ARG A 408 -0.01 -38.39 -12.26
CA ARG A 408 1.40 -38.60 -11.87
C ARG A 408 2.22 -39.33 -12.93
N THR A 409 1.56 -40.21 -13.75
CA THR A 409 2.23 -40.94 -14.83
C THR A 409 2.41 -40.10 -16.08
N ARG A 410 1.45 -39.25 -16.42
CA ARG A 410 1.48 -38.40 -17.61
C ARG A 410 2.09 -37.01 -17.31
N LEU A 411 2.30 -36.68 -16.04
CA LEU A 411 2.73 -35.39 -15.54
C LEU A 411 1.93 -34.22 -16.12
N ARG A 412 0.60 -34.37 -16.17
CA ARG A 412 -0.31 -33.36 -16.71
C ARG A 412 -1.72 -33.50 -16.13
N PHE A 413 -2.49 -32.43 -16.22
CA PHE A 413 -3.91 -32.46 -15.88
C PHE A 413 -4.74 -33.15 -16.97
N THR A 414 -5.67 -33.99 -16.55
CA THR A 414 -6.62 -34.68 -17.42
C THR A 414 -8.04 -34.40 -16.92
N PRO A 415 -9.04 -34.27 -17.84
CA PRO A 415 -10.44 -34.10 -17.45
C PRO A 415 -10.88 -35.21 -16.50
N TYR A 416 -11.55 -34.81 -15.42
CA TYR A 416 -12.00 -35.72 -14.36
C TYR A 416 -13.51 -35.72 -14.22
N GLN A 417 -14.11 -34.54 -13.96
CA GLN A 417 -15.54 -34.39 -13.79
C GLN A 417 -16.04 -33.15 -14.53
N ARG A 418 -17.20 -33.25 -15.17
CA ARG A 418 -17.96 -32.11 -15.66
C ARG A 418 -19.03 -31.77 -14.64
N VAL A 419 -19.17 -30.53 -14.33
CA VAL A 419 -20.12 -30.01 -13.34
C VAL A 419 -21.04 -29.02 -14.02
N PRO A 420 -22.37 -29.17 -13.97
CA PRO A 420 -23.31 -28.18 -14.49
C PRO A 420 -23.09 -26.84 -13.80
N THR A 421 -22.91 -25.76 -14.56
CA THR A 421 -22.74 -24.40 -14.04
C THR A 421 -23.41 -23.40 -14.97
N HIS A 422 -23.76 -22.21 -14.47
CA HIS A 422 -24.42 -21.17 -15.24
C HIS A 422 -23.55 -19.92 -15.29
N SER A 423 -22.87 -19.71 -16.43
CA SER A 423 -21.92 -18.61 -16.63
C SER A 423 -20.98 -18.44 -15.42
N ALA A 424 -20.32 -19.54 -15.02
CA ALA A 424 -19.48 -19.56 -13.82
C ALA A 424 -18.37 -18.52 -13.87
N ARG A 425 -18.16 -17.83 -12.74
CA ARG A 425 -17.12 -16.83 -12.57
C ARG A 425 -15.95 -17.32 -11.76
N ASP A 426 -16.24 -18.03 -10.66
CA ASP A 426 -15.21 -18.51 -9.75
C ASP A 426 -15.57 -19.85 -9.11
N TRP A 427 -14.55 -20.50 -8.54
CA TRP A 427 -14.61 -21.68 -7.69
C TRP A 427 -13.85 -21.43 -6.39
N GLU A 428 -14.49 -21.71 -5.27
CA GLU A 428 -13.81 -21.76 -3.98
C GLU A 428 -13.75 -23.20 -3.47
N ALA A 429 -12.55 -23.63 -3.04
CA ALA A 429 -12.29 -24.97 -2.53
C ALA A 429 -11.94 -24.93 -1.04
N PHE A 430 -12.69 -25.69 -0.22
CA PHE A 430 -12.48 -25.67 1.22
C PHE A 430 -12.73 -27.04 1.88
N GLN A 431 -12.31 -27.13 3.15
CA GLN A 431 -12.47 -28.32 3.96
C GLN A 431 -13.18 -28.00 5.28
N LEU A 432 -14.19 -28.80 5.61
CA LEU A 432 -14.95 -28.71 6.85
C LEU A 432 -14.96 -30.08 7.54
N ALA A 433 -14.49 -30.17 8.78
CA ALA A 433 -14.48 -31.41 9.56
C ALA A 433 -13.90 -32.63 8.79
N GLY A 434 -12.90 -32.42 7.97
CA GLY A 434 -12.26 -33.45 7.15
C GLY A 434 -12.97 -33.79 5.84
N GLU A 435 -14.10 -33.15 5.54
CA GLU A 435 -14.85 -33.29 4.30
C GLU A 435 -14.49 -32.15 3.32
N HIS A 436 -14.41 -32.45 2.02
CA HIS A 436 -14.02 -31.50 0.99
C HIS A 436 -15.23 -30.95 0.23
N PHE A 437 -15.21 -29.65 0.00
CA PHE A 437 -16.28 -28.92 -0.66
C PHE A 437 -15.71 -28.01 -1.77
N LEU A 438 -16.58 -27.73 -2.76
CA LEU A 438 -16.37 -26.72 -3.80
C LEU A 438 -17.61 -25.84 -3.90
N ALA A 439 -17.46 -24.54 -3.82
CA ALA A 439 -18.52 -23.58 -4.13
C ALA A 439 -18.28 -22.99 -5.51
N VAL A 440 -19.31 -22.86 -6.34
CA VAL A 440 -19.25 -22.19 -7.64
C VAL A 440 -20.02 -20.89 -7.61
N ALA A 441 -19.44 -19.83 -8.14
CA ALA A 441 -20.12 -18.57 -8.39
C ALA A 441 -20.86 -18.63 -9.73
N ASN A 442 -22.15 -18.95 -9.72
CA ASN A 442 -23.01 -18.91 -10.89
C ASN A 442 -23.48 -17.47 -11.13
N HIS A 443 -23.13 -16.89 -12.26
CA HIS A 443 -23.34 -15.48 -12.51
C HIS A 443 -24.70 -15.17 -13.15
N ARG A 444 -25.10 -15.95 -14.13
CA ARG A 444 -26.39 -15.78 -14.83
C ARG A 444 -26.82 -17.03 -15.60
N GLU A 445 -28.12 -17.16 -15.81
CA GLU A 445 -28.72 -18.08 -16.75
C GLU A 445 -29.55 -17.30 -17.78
N GLY A 446 -29.09 -17.24 -19.03
CA GLY A 446 -29.60 -16.28 -20.00
C GLY A 446 -29.38 -14.83 -19.50
N ASP A 447 -30.49 -14.07 -19.38
CA ASP A 447 -30.46 -12.68 -18.86
C ASP A 447 -30.78 -12.59 -17.34
N ASN A 448 -31.10 -13.72 -16.71
CA ASN A 448 -31.39 -13.75 -15.28
C ASN A 448 -30.11 -13.85 -14.46
N HIS A 449 -29.82 -12.80 -13.68
CA HIS A 449 -28.68 -12.73 -12.76
C HIS A 449 -29.05 -13.19 -11.33
N ASN A 450 -30.33 -13.39 -11.02
CA ASN A 450 -30.77 -13.86 -9.70
C ASN A 450 -30.99 -15.35 -9.77
N ILE A 451 -29.91 -16.11 -9.61
CA ILE A 451 -29.88 -17.56 -9.72
C ILE A 451 -29.14 -18.19 -8.54
N ASP A 452 -29.32 -19.48 -8.36
CA ASP A 452 -28.64 -20.21 -7.30
C ASP A 452 -27.19 -20.50 -7.65
N SER A 453 -26.29 -20.20 -6.75
CA SER A 453 -24.95 -20.76 -6.70
C SER A 453 -24.97 -22.08 -5.93
N VAL A 454 -24.04 -22.98 -6.22
CA VAL A 454 -24.08 -24.35 -5.71
C VAL A 454 -22.81 -24.68 -4.94
N ILE A 455 -22.99 -25.29 -3.78
CA ILE A 455 -21.91 -25.88 -2.99
C ILE A 455 -21.96 -27.40 -3.22
N TYR A 456 -20.88 -27.95 -3.72
CA TYR A 456 -20.68 -29.37 -3.96
C TYR A 456 -19.86 -29.96 -2.83
N LYS A 457 -20.18 -31.22 -2.48
CA LYS A 457 -19.46 -32.01 -1.48
C LYS A 457 -18.80 -33.20 -2.15
N TRP A 458 -17.58 -33.51 -1.81
CA TRP A 458 -16.89 -34.71 -2.25
C TRP A 458 -17.51 -35.96 -1.65
N ASN A 459 -17.94 -36.88 -2.52
CA ASN A 459 -18.39 -38.21 -2.11
C ASN A 459 -17.23 -39.23 -2.26
N PRO A 460 -16.69 -39.79 -1.15
CA PRO A 460 -15.56 -40.69 -1.22
C PRO A 460 -15.89 -42.07 -1.85
N ARG A 461 -17.17 -42.44 -1.96
CA ARG A 461 -17.59 -43.68 -2.57
C ARG A 461 -17.62 -43.55 -4.11
N THR A 462 -18.28 -42.53 -4.65
CA THR A 462 -18.34 -42.27 -6.08
C THR A 462 -17.06 -41.60 -6.59
N ARG A 463 -16.28 -40.98 -5.69
CA ARG A 463 -15.12 -40.13 -5.98
C ARG A 463 -15.48 -38.94 -6.90
N LEU A 464 -16.66 -38.39 -6.72
CA LEU A 464 -17.15 -37.24 -7.46
C LEU A 464 -17.65 -36.18 -6.49
N PHE A 465 -17.73 -34.95 -6.97
CA PHE A 465 -18.43 -33.87 -6.30
C PHE A 465 -19.92 -33.95 -6.60
N GLU A 466 -20.73 -33.93 -5.58
CA GLU A 466 -22.19 -33.99 -5.64
C GLU A 466 -22.79 -32.74 -5.02
N ALA A 467 -23.89 -32.22 -5.57
CA ALA A 467 -24.55 -31.03 -5.05
C ALA A 467 -25.00 -31.26 -3.58
N ASN A 468 -24.62 -30.36 -2.71
CA ASN A 468 -24.89 -30.43 -1.28
C ASN A 468 -25.83 -29.34 -0.80
N GLN A 469 -25.60 -28.10 -1.22
CA GLN A 469 -26.42 -26.95 -0.87
C GLN A 469 -26.51 -25.98 -2.05
N THR A 470 -27.67 -25.32 -2.20
CA THR A 470 -27.83 -24.18 -3.09
C THR A 470 -28.03 -22.91 -2.25
N ILE A 471 -27.48 -21.80 -2.74
CA ILE A 471 -27.61 -20.48 -2.11
C ILE A 471 -28.02 -19.48 -3.20
N ALA A 472 -29.13 -18.79 -2.97
CA ALA A 472 -29.60 -17.74 -3.87
C ALA A 472 -28.59 -16.60 -3.92
N THR A 473 -28.15 -16.22 -5.13
CA THR A 473 -27.15 -15.16 -5.36
C THR A 473 -27.65 -14.20 -6.45
N SER A 474 -26.99 -13.06 -6.58
CA SER A 474 -27.32 -12.05 -7.59
C SER A 474 -26.07 -11.72 -8.39
N GLY A 475 -25.92 -12.39 -9.55
CA GLY A 475 -24.73 -12.23 -10.39
C GLY A 475 -23.46 -12.54 -9.61
N ALA A 476 -23.41 -13.69 -8.93
CA ALA A 476 -22.24 -14.06 -8.12
C ALA A 476 -20.96 -13.99 -8.94
N TYR A 477 -19.93 -13.42 -8.36
CA TYR A 477 -18.66 -13.20 -9.03
C TYR A 477 -17.54 -14.01 -8.39
N ASP A 478 -17.54 -14.06 -7.06
CA ASP A 478 -16.51 -14.71 -6.25
C ASP A 478 -17.11 -15.35 -4.99
N TRP A 479 -16.41 -16.34 -4.44
CA TRP A 479 -16.60 -16.95 -3.14
C TRP A 479 -15.30 -16.99 -2.36
N GLU A 480 -15.32 -16.59 -1.10
CA GLU A 480 -14.16 -16.64 -0.21
C GLU A 480 -14.49 -17.40 1.07
N PHE A 481 -13.69 -18.43 1.38
CA PHE A 481 -13.86 -19.28 2.57
C PHE A 481 -12.78 -18.99 3.62
N PHE A 482 -13.21 -18.87 4.89
CA PHE A 482 -12.28 -18.72 6.00
C PHE A 482 -12.84 -19.28 7.31
N THR A 483 -11.96 -19.40 8.32
CA THR A 483 -12.33 -19.86 9.65
C THR A 483 -11.95 -18.83 10.69
N VAL A 484 -12.74 -18.67 11.74
CA VAL A 484 -12.41 -17.87 12.92
C VAL A 484 -12.71 -18.69 14.17
N GLY A 485 -11.65 -19.09 14.88
CA GLY A 485 -11.81 -20.05 15.98
C GLY A 485 -12.47 -21.35 15.50
N PRO A 486 -13.59 -21.77 16.13
CA PRO A 486 -14.33 -22.97 15.71
C PRO A 486 -15.33 -22.72 14.57
N TYR A 487 -15.51 -21.48 14.14
CA TYR A 487 -16.52 -21.11 13.14
C TYR A 487 -15.91 -21.07 11.74
N SER A 488 -16.68 -21.54 10.76
CA SER A 488 -16.33 -21.50 9.34
C SER A 488 -17.29 -20.59 8.60
N PHE A 489 -16.74 -19.72 7.78
CA PHE A 489 -17.47 -18.69 7.06
C PHE A 489 -17.26 -18.84 5.55
N LEU A 490 -18.25 -18.37 4.79
CA LEU A 490 -18.22 -18.32 3.33
C LEU A 490 -18.84 -17.00 2.87
N ALA A 491 -18.06 -16.13 2.24
CA ALA A 491 -18.51 -14.86 1.68
C ALA A 491 -18.82 -15.00 0.20
N VAL A 492 -19.85 -14.31 -0.31
CA VAL A 492 -20.14 -14.22 -1.74
C VAL A 492 -20.08 -12.76 -2.20
N ALA A 493 -19.42 -12.51 -3.31
CA ALA A 493 -19.46 -11.26 -4.03
C ALA A 493 -20.65 -11.26 -5.00
N ASN A 494 -21.70 -10.50 -4.68
CA ASN A 494 -22.84 -10.28 -5.56
C ASN A 494 -22.60 -9.02 -6.39
N ALA A 495 -22.50 -9.16 -7.72
CA ALA A 495 -22.10 -8.07 -8.59
C ALA A 495 -23.27 -7.34 -9.26
N PHE A 496 -24.33 -8.05 -9.63
CA PHE A 496 -25.42 -7.50 -10.43
C PHE A 496 -26.70 -8.31 -10.32
N ASN A 497 -27.84 -7.64 -10.11
CA ASN A 497 -29.14 -8.30 -10.01
C ASN A 497 -30.02 -8.22 -11.27
N GLY A 498 -29.42 -7.74 -12.39
CA GLY A 498 -30.14 -7.49 -13.64
C GLY A 498 -30.54 -6.02 -13.83
N THR A 499 -30.58 -5.22 -12.77
CA THR A 499 -30.97 -3.80 -12.81
C THR A 499 -29.99 -2.86 -12.11
N SER A 500 -29.27 -3.34 -11.11
CA SER A 500 -28.36 -2.53 -10.30
C SER A 500 -27.13 -3.32 -9.87
N THR A 501 -26.01 -2.63 -9.77
CA THR A 501 -24.78 -3.12 -9.11
C THR A 501 -24.73 -2.73 -7.62
N ARG A 502 -25.65 -1.86 -7.16
CA ARG A 502 -25.80 -1.52 -5.75
C ARG A 502 -26.69 -2.54 -5.07
N LEU A 503 -26.08 -3.55 -4.47
CA LEU A 503 -26.79 -4.65 -3.83
C LEU A 503 -26.01 -5.21 -2.65
N HIS A 504 -26.62 -6.15 -1.92
CA HIS A 504 -25.97 -6.77 -0.79
C HIS A 504 -25.14 -7.99 -1.21
N SER A 505 -23.89 -8.02 -0.83
CA SER A 505 -23.07 -9.22 -0.73
C SER A 505 -23.24 -9.85 0.65
N HIS A 506 -23.07 -11.16 0.76
CA HIS A 506 -23.46 -11.91 1.94
C HIS A 506 -22.31 -12.71 2.51
N LEU A 507 -22.25 -12.78 3.83
CA LEU A 507 -21.39 -13.67 4.58
C LEU A 507 -22.27 -14.72 5.27
N TYR A 508 -21.90 -15.97 5.08
CA TYR A 508 -22.58 -17.13 5.67
C TYR A 508 -21.68 -17.78 6.71
N VAL A 509 -22.29 -18.40 7.72
CA VAL A 509 -21.60 -19.22 8.73
C VAL A 509 -22.09 -20.65 8.66
N TRP A 510 -21.18 -21.62 8.79
CA TRP A 510 -21.52 -23.03 8.83
C TRP A 510 -22.15 -23.43 10.16
N LEU A 511 -23.41 -23.79 10.17
CA LEU A 511 -24.17 -24.22 11.33
C LEU A 511 -25.07 -25.40 10.98
N LEU A 512 -25.04 -26.44 11.82
CA LEU A 512 -25.93 -27.62 11.68
C LEU A 512 -25.90 -28.25 10.28
N GLY A 513 -24.74 -28.36 9.68
CA GLY A 513 -24.53 -29.03 8.40
C GLY A 513 -24.87 -28.20 7.17
N ALA A 514 -25.06 -26.89 7.29
CA ALA A 514 -25.34 -25.98 6.19
C ALA A 514 -24.80 -24.57 6.46
N PHE A 515 -24.53 -23.81 5.40
CA PHE A 515 -24.25 -22.39 5.50
C PHE A 515 -25.54 -21.60 5.72
N ARG A 516 -25.53 -20.71 6.73
CA ARG A 516 -26.63 -19.82 7.12
C ARG A 516 -26.16 -18.38 7.04
N LEU A 517 -27.06 -17.48 6.61
CA LEU A 517 -26.73 -16.06 6.54
C LEU A 517 -26.31 -15.54 7.91
N PHE A 518 -25.13 -14.93 7.95
CA PHE A 518 -24.55 -14.32 9.14
C PHE A 518 -24.60 -12.80 9.07
N GLN A 519 -24.13 -12.20 7.97
CA GLN A 519 -24.09 -10.74 7.79
C GLN A 519 -24.26 -10.37 6.32
N SER A 520 -24.82 -9.19 6.07
CA SER A 520 -24.93 -8.60 4.73
C SER A 520 -24.20 -7.28 4.66
N PHE A 521 -23.51 -7.04 3.54
CA PHE A 521 -22.74 -5.83 3.28
C PHE A 521 -23.30 -5.15 2.03
N LEU A 522 -23.54 -3.84 2.10
CA LEU A 522 -23.88 -3.08 0.90
C LEU A 522 -22.61 -2.90 0.05
N THR A 523 -22.65 -3.40 -1.18
CA THR A 523 -21.54 -3.38 -2.13
C THR A 523 -21.95 -2.79 -3.47
N PHE A 524 -20.97 -2.51 -4.33
CA PHE A 524 -21.17 -1.86 -5.62
C PHE A 524 -20.47 -2.66 -6.72
N GLY A 525 -21.20 -3.61 -7.32
CA GLY A 525 -20.63 -4.53 -8.30
C GLY A 525 -19.46 -5.32 -7.70
N ALA A 526 -19.67 -5.93 -6.53
CA ALA A 526 -18.63 -6.70 -5.86
C ALA A 526 -18.07 -7.77 -6.79
N ALA A 527 -16.75 -7.78 -6.96
CA ALA A 527 -16.05 -8.68 -7.86
C ALA A 527 -15.18 -9.70 -7.12
N ASP A 528 -14.81 -9.40 -5.89
CA ASP A 528 -13.89 -10.23 -5.11
C ASP A 528 -14.05 -9.97 -3.61
N TRP A 529 -13.73 -10.98 -2.82
CA TRP A 529 -13.51 -10.92 -1.39
C TRP A 529 -12.15 -11.51 -1.05
N GLU A 530 -11.35 -10.77 -0.30
CA GLU A 530 -10.06 -11.25 0.22
C GLU A 530 -10.07 -11.25 1.73
N VAL A 531 -9.81 -12.41 2.35
CA VAL A 531 -9.68 -12.57 3.80
C VAL A 531 -8.22 -12.63 4.19
N PHE A 532 -7.84 -11.88 5.22
CA PHE A 532 -6.49 -11.92 5.72
C PHE A 532 -6.43 -11.69 7.23
N ARG A 533 -5.29 -12.04 7.79
CA ARG A 533 -5.01 -11.89 9.23
C ARG A 533 -3.73 -11.12 9.43
N ILE A 534 -3.79 -10.20 10.36
CA ILE A 534 -2.62 -9.48 10.85
C ILE A 534 -2.67 -9.61 12.36
N GLU A 535 -1.69 -10.33 12.94
CA GLU A 535 -1.69 -10.71 14.35
C GLU A 535 -2.97 -11.49 14.70
N GLU A 536 -3.70 -11.09 15.75
CA GLU A 536 -4.98 -11.69 16.17
C GLU A 536 -6.21 -11.10 15.46
N ARG A 537 -6.02 -10.11 14.59
CA ARG A 537 -7.09 -9.40 13.89
C ARG A 537 -7.44 -10.09 12.59
N VAL A 538 -8.73 -10.18 12.29
CA VAL A 538 -9.27 -10.77 11.05
C VAL A 538 -9.93 -9.68 10.22
N PHE A 539 -9.52 -9.60 8.97
CA PHE A 539 -10.01 -8.61 8.02
C PHE A 539 -10.66 -9.29 6.82
N LEU A 540 -11.58 -8.58 6.20
CA LEU A 540 -12.28 -8.97 4.98
C LEU A 540 -12.35 -7.76 4.05
N ALA A 541 -11.67 -7.81 2.91
CA ALA A 541 -11.68 -6.75 1.91
C ALA A 541 -12.62 -7.10 0.76
N VAL A 542 -13.41 -6.13 0.27
CA VAL A 542 -14.25 -6.29 -0.92
C VAL A 542 -13.74 -5.40 -2.05
N ALA A 543 -13.61 -5.95 -3.25
CA ALA A 543 -13.37 -5.20 -4.46
C ALA A 543 -14.70 -4.72 -5.05
N ASN A 544 -14.94 -3.40 -5.00
CA ASN A 544 -16.10 -2.78 -5.62
C ASN A 544 -15.74 -2.30 -7.04
N SER A 545 -16.43 -2.82 -8.07
CA SER A 545 -16.05 -2.56 -9.45
C SER A 545 -16.70 -1.30 -10.04
N HIS A 546 -17.99 -1.11 -9.86
CA HIS A 546 -18.69 0.07 -10.40
C HIS A 546 -20.09 0.25 -9.81
N SER A 547 -20.60 1.47 -9.89
CA SER A 547 -21.97 1.81 -9.50
C SER A 547 -22.80 2.06 -10.75
N TYR A 548 -23.86 1.26 -10.92
CA TYR A 548 -24.82 1.37 -12.00
C TYR A 548 -26.24 1.09 -11.48
N THR A 549 -27.22 1.89 -11.90
CA THR A 549 -28.65 1.63 -11.69
C THR A 549 -29.47 2.10 -12.91
N VAL A 550 -30.52 1.37 -13.27
CA VAL A 550 -31.36 1.69 -14.43
C VAL A 550 -32.20 2.94 -14.20
N ASP A 551 -32.56 3.24 -12.94
CA ASP A 551 -33.54 4.27 -12.57
C ASP A 551 -32.96 5.68 -12.35
N ALA A 552 -31.66 5.87 -12.56
CA ALA A 552 -31.06 7.20 -12.39
C ALA A 552 -31.34 8.09 -13.59
N GLU A 553 -32.07 9.20 -13.40
CA GLU A 553 -32.31 10.25 -14.42
C GLU A 553 -30.99 10.84 -14.99
N ALA A 554 -29.88 10.59 -14.36
CA ALA A 554 -28.54 10.83 -14.88
C ALA A 554 -27.80 9.48 -14.92
N ARG A 555 -27.64 8.90 -16.09
CA ARG A 555 -26.74 7.76 -16.34
C ARG A 555 -25.31 8.19 -16.04
N SER A 556 -24.90 8.07 -14.79
CA SER A 556 -23.51 8.22 -14.39
C SER A 556 -23.01 6.90 -13.83
N ASP A 557 -22.57 6.02 -14.73
CA ASP A 557 -21.76 4.89 -14.32
C ASP A 557 -20.51 5.45 -13.62
N SER A 558 -20.31 5.10 -12.36
CA SER A 558 -19.10 5.45 -11.64
C SER A 558 -18.20 4.23 -11.53
N TYR A 559 -17.01 4.35 -12.08
CA TYR A 559 -15.94 3.33 -12.02
C TYR A 559 -14.87 3.68 -10.99
N ILE A 560 -14.93 4.87 -10.42
CA ILE A 560 -14.07 5.32 -9.32
C ILE A 560 -14.93 5.38 -8.08
N LEU A 561 -14.72 4.43 -7.16
CA LEU A 561 -15.48 4.30 -5.94
C LEU A 561 -14.66 3.61 -4.85
N ASN A 562 -15.16 3.64 -3.61
CA ASN A 562 -14.46 3.04 -2.50
C ASN A 562 -14.66 1.52 -2.48
N SER A 563 -13.56 0.78 -2.45
CA SER A 563 -13.50 -0.58 -1.94
C SER A 563 -13.36 -0.53 -0.42
N VAL A 564 -13.84 -1.54 0.29
CA VAL A 564 -13.99 -1.49 1.75
C VAL A 564 -13.26 -2.64 2.41
N ILE A 565 -12.51 -2.34 3.44
CA ILE A 565 -11.91 -3.33 4.34
C ILE A 565 -12.74 -3.33 5.63
N TYR A 566 -13.23 -4.49 6.00
CA TYR A 566 -13.94 -4.73 7.25
C TYR A 566 -13.02 -5.44 8.24
N GLU A 567 -13.20 -5.18 9.52
CA GLU A 567 -12.52 -5.87 10.61
C GLU A 567 -13.55 -6.60 11.48
N LEU A 568 -13.23 -7.81 11.91
CA LEU A 568 -14.06 -8.54 12.85
C LEU A 568 -14.00 -7.90 14.24
N ASN A 569 -15.11 -7.35 14.67
CA ASN A 569 -15.29 -6.94 16.06
C ASN A 569 -15.73 -8.15 16.88
N VAL A 570 -14.81 -8.72 17.64
CA VAL A 570 -15.06 -9.94 18.44
C VAL A 570 -16.12 -9.73 19.50
N THR A 571 -16.19 -8.54 20.09
CA THR A 571 -17.19 -8.20 21.14
C THR A 571 -18.60 -8.09 20.54
N ALA A 572 -18.73 -7.43 19.40
CA ALA A 572 -20.00 -7.29 18.69
C ALA A 572 -20.36 -8.53 17.85
N GLN A 573 -19.42 -9.48 17.68
CA GLN A 573 -19.56 -10.66 16.84
C GLN A 573 -20.01 -10.32 15.40
N THR A 574 -19.46 -9.27 14.83
CA THR A 574 -19.79 -8.77 13.49
C THR A 574 -18.60 -8.10 12.84
N PHE A 575 -18.57 -8.06 11.52
CA PHE A 575 -17.59 -7.29 10.77
C PHE A 575 -18.05 -5.83 10.69
N VAL A 576 -17.16 -4.92 11.03
CA VAL A 576 -17.39 -3.47 10.99
C VAL A 576 -16.43 -2.83 9.99
N THR A 577 -16.85 -1.74 9.35
CA THR A 577 -15.99 -1.00 8.43
C THR A 577 -14.74 -0.52 9.16
N PHE A 578 -13.58 -0.97 8.67
CA PHE A 578 -12.27 -0.56 9.18
C PHE A 578 -11.69 0.58 8.34
N GLN A 579 -11.66 0.38 7.02
CA GLN A 579 -11.07 1.34 6.09
C GLN A 579 -11.81 1.33 4.76
N GLU A 580 -11.96 2.50 4.16
CA GLU A 580 -12.40 2.67 2.78
C GLU A 580 -11.22 3.13 1.94
N ILE A 581 -11.01 2.50 0.80
CA ILE A 581 -9.91 2.79 -0.12
C ILE A 581 -10.49 3.12 -1.48
N PRO A 582 -10.23 4.31 -2.04
CA PRO A 582 -10.63 4.64 -3.40
C PRO A 582 -9.93 3.73 -4.40
N THR A 583 -10.71 3.13 -5.30
CA THR A 583 -10.23 2.22 -6.33
C THR A 583 -10.84 2.56 -7.69
N CYS A 584 -10.21 2.08 -8.75
CA CYS A 584 -10.65 2.32 -10.12
C CYS A 584 -11.16 1.01 -10.74
N SER A 585 -12.46 0.73 -10.63
CA SER A 585 -13.07 -0.54 -11.04
C SER A 585 -12.28 -1.73 -10.51
N ALA A 586 -12.18 -1.83 -9.17
CA ALA A 586 -11.45 -2.92 -8.53
C ALA A 586 -12.11 -4.26 -8.86
N LEU A 587 -11.31 -5.23 -9.27
CA LEU A 587 -11.78 -6.56 -9.63
C LEU A 587 -11.21 -7.66 -8.73
N ASP A 588 -10.15 -7.35 -7.97
CA ASP A 588 -9.47 -8.31 -7.12
C ASP A 588 -8.63 -7.59 -6.05
N TRP A 589 -8.44 -8.26 -4.93
CA TRP A 589 -7.49 -7.95 -3.87
C TRP A 589 -6.63 -9.17 -3.58
N GLU A 590 -5.33 -8.98 -3.45
CA GLU A 590 -4.41 -10.04 -3.04
C GLU A 590 -3.61 -9.58 -1.82
N PHE A 591 -3.65 -10.35 -0.74
CA PHE A 591 -2.89 -10.13 0.47
C PHE A 591 -1.58 -10.92 0.46
N PHE A 592 -0.48 -10.26 0.75
CA PHE A 592 0.81 -10.93 0.87
C PHE A 592 1.69 -10.31 1.96
N SER A 593 2.66 -11.09 2.41
CA SER A 593 3.61 -10.65 3.43
C SER A 593 5.05 -10.80 2.96
N VAL A 594 5.88 -9.83 3.33
CA VAL A 594 7.30 -9.83 3.06
C VAL A 594 8.03 -9.53 4.35
N GLY A 595 8.76 -10.53 4.86
CA GLY A 595 9.29 -10.44 6.21
C GLY A 595 8.16 -10.29 7.23
N GLU A 596 8.20 -9.21 8.01
CA GLU A 596 7.16 -8.86 8.98
C GLU A 596 6.18 -7.79 8.44
N ASP A 597 6.40 -7.31 7.23
CA ASP A 597 5.53 -6.32 6.61
C ASP A 597 4.38 -7.02 5.86
N HIS A 598 3.18 -6.47 5.98
CA HIS A 598 1.97 -6.97 5.34
C HIS A 598 1.48 -5.98 4.28
N PHE A 599 1.01 -6.52 3.17
CA PHE A 599 0.62 -5.74 1.99
C PHE A 599 -0.70 -6.25 1.42
N LEU A 600 -1.44 -5.32 0.80
CA LEU A 600 -2.56 -5.61 -0.10
C LEU A 600 -2.25 -5.00 -1.46
N VAL A 601 -2.49 -5.73 -2.53
CA VAL A 601 -2.48 -5.17 -3.88
C VAL A 601 -3.89 -5.22 -4.45
N VAL A 602 -4.31 -4.15 -5.15
CA VAL A 602 -5.61 -4.07 -5.81
C VAL A 602 -5.45 -4.21 -7.32
N ALA A 603 -6.35 -4.96 -7.95
CA ALA A 603 -6.49 -4.97 -9.40
C ALA A 603 -7.39 -3.82 -9.84
N ASN A 604 -6.81 -2.64 -10.10
CA ASN A 604 -7.52 -1.53 -10.74
C ASN A 604 -7.60 -1.78 -12.25
N SER A 605 -8.82 -1.87 -12.78
CA SER A 605 -9.04 -2.27 -14.17
C SER A 605 -9.40 -1.15 -15.12
N PHE A 606 -10.22 -0.18 -14.67
CA PHE A 606 -10.81 0.85 -15.53
C PHE A 606 -11.21 2.10 -14.73
N ASP A 607 -10.93 3.29 -15.24
CA ASP A 607 -11.26 4.56 -14.59
C ASP A 607 -12.50 5.27 -15.17
N GLY A 608 -13.23 4.59 -16.08
CA GLY A 608 -14.32 5.17 -16.83
C GLY A 608 -13.90 5.70 -18.20
N ARG A 609 -12.59 5.79 -18.49
CA ARG A 609 -12.05 6.31 -19.76
C ARG A 609 -10.96 5.42 -20.34
N SER A 610 -10.10 4.91 -19.50
CA SER A 610 -8.90 4.13 -19.87
C SER A 610 -8.80 2.83 -19.09
N PHE A 611 -8.28 1.80 -19.74
CA PHE A 611 -7.83 0.56 -19.09
C PHE A 611 -6.34 0.63 -18.68
N SER A 612 -5.63 1.70 -19.03
CA SER A 612 -4.29 1.99 -18.51
C SER A 612 -4.45 2.72 -17.19
N VAL A 613 -4.55 1.94 -16.12
CA VAL A 613 -4.79 2.42 -14.76
C VAL A 613 -3.77 1.77 -13.84
N ASP A 614 -3.21 2.55 -12.95
CA ASP A 614 -2.27 2.01 -11.98
C ASP A 614 -2.98 1.13 -10.94
N SER A 615 -2.48 -0.07 -10.76
CA SER A 615 -2.76 -0.88 -9.58
C SER A 615 -1.86 -0.42 -8.43
N VAL A 616 -2.31 -0.55 -7.20
CA VAL A 616 -1.61 0.00 -6.03
C VAL A 616 -1.33 -1.08 -5.02
N ILE A 617 -0.09 -1.15 -4.55
CA ILE A 617 0.29 -1.93 -3.38
C ILE A 617 0.17 -1.03 -2.15
N TYR A 618 -0.63 -1.47 -1.19
CA TYR A 618 -0.80 -0.83 0.10
C TYR A 618 0.00 -1.60 1.14
N ARG A 619 0.64 -0.87 2.06
CA ARG A 619 1.36 -1.44 3.18
C ARG A 619 0.59 -1.23 4.47
N TRP A 620 0.53 -2.25 5.32
CA TRP A 620 -0.03 -2.16 6.65
C TRP A 620 0.82 -1.25 7.55
N GLN A 621 0.18 -0.31 8.22
CA GLN A 621 0.79 0.66 9.13
C GLN A 621 0.10 0.67 10.50
N GLY A 622 -0.33 -0.52 10.96
CA GLY A 622 -0.95 -0.67 12.27
C GLY A 622 -2.20 0.21 12.46
N TYR A 623 -2.09 1.21 13.30
CA TYR A 623 -3.19 2.13 13.61
C TYR A 623 -3.77 2.85 12.38
N GLU A 624 -2.94 3.17 11.42
CA GLU A 624 -3.36 3.88 10.21
C GLU A 624 -4.08 2.98 9.20
N GLY A 625 -3.92 1.67 9.34
CA GLY A 625 -4.41 0.72 8.36
C GLY A 625 -3.45 0.57 7.17
N PHE A 626 -4.01 0.36 5.99
CA PHE A 626 -3.27 0.21 4.75
C PHE A 626 -3.01 1.57 4.07
N VAL A 627 -1.76 1.85 3.78
CA VAL A 627 -1.33 3.08 3.10
C VAL A 627 -0.67 2.75 1.78
N PRO A 628 -0.85 3.58 0.72
CA PRO A 628 -0.19 3.36 -0.56
C PRO A 628 1.33 3.31 -0.40
N ALA A 629 1.94 2.26 -0.95
CA ALA A 629 3.39 2.06 -0.93
C ALA A 629 4.01 2.11 -2.32
N HIS A 630 3.40 1.44 -3.30
CA HIS A 630 3.87 1.40 -4.68
C HIS A 630 2.70 1.51 -5.64
N SER A 631 2.88 2.29 -6.70
CA SER A 631 1.98 2.36 -7.84
C SER A 631 2.58 1.53 -8.98
N LEU A 632 1.78 0.64 -9.55
CA LEU A 632 2.19 -0.30 -10.58
C LEU A 632 1.41 0.00 -11.87
N PRO A 633 2.06 0.42 -12.95
CA PRO A 633 1.36 0.62 -14.21
C PRO A 633 0.84 -0.71 -14.74
N THR A 634 -0.50 -0.83 -14.84
CA THR A 634 -1.19 -2.00 -15.34
C THR A 634 -2.11 -1.66 -16.50
N PHE A 635 -2.51 -2.66 -17.29
CA PHE A 635 -3.43 -2.49 -18.41
C PHE A 635 -4.57 -3.49 -18.32
N GLY A 636 -5.77 -3.02 -17.95
CA GLY A 636 -6.94 -3.85 -17.73
C GLY A 636 -6.67 -4.98 -16.72
N CYS A 637 -6.01 -4.65 -15.62
CA CYS A 637 -5.68 -5.60 -14.56
C CYS A 637 -6.96 -6.21 -14.00
N ARG A 638 -6.95 -7.52 -13.77
CA ARG A 638 -8.15 -8.22 -13.32
C ARG A 638 -7.94 -9.07 -12.10
N ASP A 639 -6.75 -9.62 -11.92
CA ASP A 639 -6.47 -10.62 -10.90
C ASP A 639 -4.99 -10.61 -10.57
N TRP A 640 -4.65 -10.76 -9.31
CA TRP A 640 -3.30 -10.82 -8.76
C TRP A 640 -3.09 -12.11 -8.01
N GLU A 641 -1.88 -12.64 -8.09
CA GLU A 641 -1.43 -13.76 -7.29
C GLU A 641 -0.01 -13.53 -6.77
N ALA A 642 0.21 -13.73 -5.48
CA ALA A 642 1.50 -13.64 -4.84
C ALA A 642 2.14 -15.03 -4.70
N PHE A 643 3.42 -15.14 -4.99
CA PHE A 643 4.13 -16.39 -4.78
C PHE A 643 5.58 -16.19 -4.36
N ARG A 644 6.12 -17.19 -3.71
CA ARG A 644 7.49 -17.19 -3.23
C ARG A 644 8.28 -18.38 -3.78
N THR A 645 9.55 -18.14 -4.11
CA THR A 645 10.52 -19.14 -4.50
C THR A 645 11.79 -18.98 -3.66
N ALA A 646 12.74 -19.91 -3.81
CA ALA A 646 14.06 -19.75 -3.17
C ALA A 646 14.81 -18.48 -3.66
N ALA A 647 14.45 -17.93 -4.84
CA ALA A 647 15.08 -16.76 -5.43
C ALA A 647 14.42 -15.43 -5.03
N GLY A 648 13.29 -15.45 -4.31
CA GLY A 648 12.58 -14.26 -3.85
C GLY A 648 11.07 -14.37 -3.91
N SER A 649 10.41 -13.23 -3.68
CA SER A 649 8.96 -13.06 -3.71
C SER A 649 8.52 -12.37 -5.00
N TYR A 650 7.38 -12.73 -5.51
CA TYR A 650 6.85 -12.31 -6.80
C TYR A 650 5.36 -12.05 -6.73
N LEU A 651 4.88 -11.21 -7.63
CA LEU A 651 3.47 -11.04 -7.97
C LEU A 651 3.28 -11.38 -9.44
N VAL A 652 2.15 -11.96 -9.80
CA VAL A 652 1.72 -12.12 -11.19
C VAL A 652 0.34 -11.50 -11.34
N TYR A 653 0.12 -10.74 -12.43
CA TYR A 653 -1.21 -10.24 -12.73
C TYR A 653 -1.71 -10.65 -14.11
N SER A 654 -3.02 -10.80 -14.22
CA SER A 654 -3.72 -11.02 -15.46
C SER A 654 -4.15 -9.71 -16.11
N SER A 655 -4.05 -9.61 -17.44
CA SER A 655 -4.62 -8.52 -18.21
C SER A 655 -5.82 -9.00 -19.03
N ALA A 656 -6.98 -8.40 -18.79
CA ALA A 656 -8.20 -8.69 -19.54
C ALA A 656 -8.29 -7.94 -20.89
N LYS A 657 -7.25 -7.16 -21.25
CA LYS A 657 -7.25 -6.28 -22.43
C LYS A 657 -6.10 -6.51 -23.40
N GLU A 658 -5.08 -7.27 -22.99
CA GLU A 658 -3.96 -7.65 -23.85
C GLU A 658 -3.60 -9.13 -23.65
N PRO A 659 -3.03 -9.82 -24.65
CA PRO A 659 -2.62 -11.21 -24.53
C PRO A 659 -1.27 -11.36 -23.81
N LEU A 660 -1.08 -10.58 -22.76
CA LEU A 660 0.16 -10.44 -22.02
C LEU A 660 -0.15 -10.30 -20.53
N SER A 661 0.28 -11.25 -19.73
CA SER A 661 0.35 -11.15 -18.27
C SER A 661 1.78 -10.83 -17.85
N ARG A 662 1.98 -10.25 -16.66
CA ARG A 662 3.33 -9.92 -16.19
C ARG A 662 3.62 -10.53 -14.83
N VAL A 663 4.82 -11.03 -14.69
CA VAL A 663 5.39 -11.46 -13.40
C VAL A 663 6.32 -10.36 -12.92
N LEU A 664 6.06 -9.87 -11.73
CA LEU A 664 6.82 -8.82 -11.08
C LEU A 664 7.64 -9.43 -9.95
N ARG A 665 8.84 -8.95 -9.75
CA ARG A 665 9.69 -9.34 -8.63
C ARG A 665 9.68 -8.27 -7.55
N LEU A 666 9.47 -8.69 -6.33
CA LEU A 666 9.57 -7.83 -5.16
C LEU A 666 11.04 -7.75 -4.73
N ARG A 667 11.63 -6.57 -4.80
CA ARG A 667 13.01 -6.33 -4.37
C ARG A 667 13.04 -5.89 -2.93
N MET A 668 13.83 -6.60 -2.16
CA MET A 668 14.01 -6.35 -0.73
C MET A 668 15.25 -5.51 -0.50
N ARG A 669 15.18 -4.69 0.52
CA ARG A 669 16.28 -3.88 1.04
C ARG A 669 16.74 -4.44 2.37
#